data_d94d6fa11060dbfd8dcc5ce470bff0c6
#
_entry.id   d94d6fa11060dbfd8dcc5ce470bff0c6
#
_cell.length_a   1.000
_cell.length_b   1.000
_cell.length_c   1.000
_cell.angle_alpha   90.00
_cell.angle_beta   90.00
_cell.angle_gamma   90.00
#
_symmetry.space_group_name_H-M   'P 1'
#
loop_
_entity.id
_entity.type
_entity.pdbx_description
1 polymer ?
#
loop_
_entity_poly.entity_id
_entity_poly.type
_entity_poly.pdbx_seq_one_letter_code
_entity_poly.pdbx_strand_id
1 'polypeptide(L)'
;MGDYINVKEIFGCDVFNDSVMQDRLPKKVYRELKKTIEEGKELSMEIADVVAHEMKEWAIEKGATHYCHWFQPLTGVTAEKHDAFVTAPKEDGKVLLSFSGKELIKGEPDASSFPSGGLRATFEARGYTTWDCTSPAFVRHDAAGGILCIPTAFCSYTGEALDQKTPLLRSMEAINTQALRLLRLFGNTTSKKVTPSVGAEQEYFLVDKQKWLQRKDLIYTGRTLFGAMPPKGQEMDDHYFGTIRQRISAYMKEVNEECWKLGVTAKTQHNEVAPAQHELAPIYAPVNIAADHNQIMMRILKKVASRHGMRCLLHEKPFAGVNGSGKHNNWSLTTDDGINLLEPGKTPHENIQFLLVLTCILKAVDEHADLLRESAADVGNDERLGGNEAPPAVISVFLGEQLQDVLEQLISTGTATHSKTGEILDTGVKTLPDFMKDATDRNRTSPFAFTGNKFEFRMVGSRDSISECNVVLNTIAAEVFREACDRLEAAEDFDTAVHDLIKEYATEHQRIVFNGNGYAPEWEAEAKRRGLPILPSMVDAIPALTTDKAVKLFESFNVFTRAELESRAEIQYEGYAKAINIEAKTMVDIATKQIIPAVIRYTTVLAESINSVKAVSAALDVSVQTSLLEKSSTLLAETKAAMDKLSGLIAEAEAHEEGRDRAVFFRESVVPAMKALRKPVDELEMIVDKDMWPMPSYGDLIFEV
;
A
#
# COMPACT_ATOMS: atom_id res chain seq x y z
N MET A 1 22.04 24.14 -17.30
CA MET A 1 22.79 23.43 -16.24
C MET A 1 21.83 23.35 -15.06
N GLY A 2 21.45 22.16 -14.64
CA GLY A 2 20.61 22.01 -13.45
C GLY A 2 21.39 22.48 -12.21
N ASP A 3 20.72 23.22 -11.33
CA ASP A 3 21.36 23.68 -10.10
C ASP A 3 21.87 22.47 -9.30
N TYR A 4 23.11 22.59 -8.84
CA TYR A 4 23.74 21.57 -7.99
C TYR A 4 23.02 21.57 -6.64
N ILE A 5 22.50 20.41 -6.24
CA ILE A 5 21.82 20.23 -4.97
C ILE A 5 22.75 19.55 -4.00
N ASN A 6 23.00 20.19 -2.87
CA ASN A 6 23.70 19.58 -1.75
C ASN A 6 22.69 18.79 -0.90
N VAL A 7 22.58 17.49 -1.13
CA VAL A 7 21.65 16.62 -0.41
C VAL A 7 21.84 16.70 1.12
N LYS A 8 23.08 16.83 1.59
CA LYS A 8 23.37 16.93 3.03
C LYS A 8 22.79 18.19 3.67
N GLU A 9 22.66 19.27 2.92
CA GLU A 9 22.09 20.54 3.42
C GLU A 9 20.57 20.54 3.39
N ILE A 10 19.96 19.87 2.39
CA ILE A 10 18.52 19.89 2.22
C ILE A 10 17.81 18.77 2.96
N PHE A 11 18.51 17.66 3.30
CA PHE A 11 17.87 16.49 3.92
C PHE A 11 17.30 16.83 5.29
N GLY A 12 15.97 16.66 5.44
CA GLY A 12 15.25 16.97 6.69
C GLY A 12 15.19 18.44 7.05
N CYS A 13 15.53 19.37 6.11
CA CYS A 13 15.53 20.80 6.41
C CYS A 13 14.15 21.35 6.81
N ASP A 14 13.07 20.68 6.39
CA ASP A 14 11.70 21.04 6.72
C ASP A 14 11.05 20.09 7.75
N VAL A 15 11.88 19.40 8.56
CA VAL A 15 11.45 18.48 9.61
C VAL A 15 11.89 18.99 10.97
N PHE A 16 10.98 19.01 11.93
CA PHE A 16 11.28 19.28 13.34
C PHE A 16 11.88 18.03 13.98
N ASN A 17 13.08 17.69 13.51
CA ASN A 17 13.81 16.47 13.86
C ASN A 17 14.62 16.62 15.16
N ASP A 18 15.30 15.56 15.54
CA ASP A 18 16.08 15.51 16.80
C ASP A 18 17.14 16.63 16.89
N SER A 19 17.84 16.94 15.80
CA SER A 19 18.82 18.03 15.76
C SER A 19 18.16 19.39 16.01
N VAL A 20 17.04 19.67 15.36
CA VAL A 20 16.28 20.90 15.56
C VAL A 20 15.74 20.99 16.99
N MET A 21 15.23 19.88 17.54
CA MET A 21 14.79 19.82 18.93
C MET A 21 15.93 20.09 19.91
N GLN A 22 17.10 19.50 19.67
CA GLN A 22 18.29 19.70 20.50
C GLN A 22 18.78 21.15 20.50
N ASP A 23 18.72 21.81 19.35
CA ASP A 23 19.19 23.19 19.19
C ASP A 23 18.22 24.22 19.79
N ARG A 24 16.93 23.98 19.75
CA ARG A 24 15.88 24.92 20.12
C ARG A 24 15.31 24.74 21.52
N LEU A 25 15.16 23.48 21.94
CA LEU A 25 14.54 23.20 23.23
C LEU A 25 15.53 23.47 24.40
N PRO A 26 15.07 24.02 25.53
CA PRO A 26 15.86 24.03 26.74
C PRO A 26 16.37 22.61 27.08
N LYS A 27 17.62 22.46 27.47
CA LYS A 27 18.27 21.15 27.72
C LYS A 27 17.46 20.22 28.60
N LYS A 28 16.75 20.73 29.60
CA LYS A 28 15.89 19.94 30.48
C LYS A 28 14.69 19.40 29.71
N VAL A 29 13.99 20.24 28.94
CA VAL A 29 12.81 19.88 28.16
C VAL A 29 13.17 18.84 27.09
N TYR A 30 14.27 19.07 26.36
CA TYR A 30 14.78 18.12 25.38
C TYR A 30 15.03 16.72 25.97
N ARG A 31 15.72 16.66 27.14
CA ARG A 31 15.99 15.37 27.80
C ARG A 31 14.71 14.65 28.25
N GLU A 32 13.76 15.38 28.82
CA GLU A 32 12.49 14.78 29.25
C GLU A 32 11.64 14.32 28.05
N LEU A 33 11.61 15.10 26.97
CA LEU A 33 10.95 14.69 25.73
C LEU A 33 11.59 13.42 25.14
N LYS A 34 12.91 13.35 25.06
CA LYS A 34 13.63 12.15 24.61
C LYS A 34 13.32 10.95 25.48
N LYS A 35 13.31 11.13 26.79
CA LYS A 35 12.94 10.06 27.72
C LYS A 35 11.48 9.60 27.54
N THR A 36 10.57 10.53 27.29
CA THR A 36 9.17 10.20 26.96
C THR A 36 9.08 9.33 25.70
N ILE A 37 9.81 9.71 24.64
CA ILE A 37 9.86 8.96 23.37
C ILE A 37 10.51 7.57 23.55
N GLU A 38 11.60 7.47 24.28
CA GLU A 38 12.36 6.24 24.48
C GLU A 38 11.67 5.25 25.42
N GLU A 39 11.06 5.76 26.50
CA GLU A 39 10.44 4.97 27.54
C GLU A 39 8.92 4.76 27.34
N GLY A 40 8.31 5.39 26.33
CA GLY A 40 6.88 5.30 26.08
C GLY A 40 6.01 5.91 27.18
N LYS A 41 6.47 7.00 27.81
CA LYS A 41 5.77 7.69 28.89
C LYS A 41 4.81 8.76 28.36
N GLU A 42 3.85 9.13 29.20
CA GLU A 42 2.92 10.23 28.91
C GLU A 42 3.66 11.58 28.89
N LEU A 43 3.35 12.42 27.92
CA LEU A 43 3.91 13.75 27.77
C LEU A 43 3.24 14.73 28.77
N SER A 44 4.03 15.39 29.61
CA SER A 44 3.49 16.38 30.52
C SER A 44 3.10 17.69 29.81
N MET A 45 2.08 18.39 30.31
CA MET A 45 1.63 19.66 29.72
C MET A 45 2.72 20.74 29.73
N GLU A 46 3.55 20.79 30.79
CA GLU A 46 4.65 21.77 30.88
C GLU A 46 5.67 21.59 29.77
N ILE A 47 6.00 20.34 29.43
CA ILE A 47 6.89 20.03 28.31
C ILE A 47 6.21 20.34 26.98
N ALA A 48 4.94 19.98 26.83
CA ALA A 48 4.16 20.25 25.63
C ALA A 48 4.06 21.74 25.29
N ASP A 49 3.88 22.60 26.29
CA ASP A 49 3.81 24.07 26.10
C ASP A 49 5.13 24.64 25.53
N VAL A 50 6.26 24.20 26.06
CA VAL A 50 7.57 24.63 25.56
C VAL A 50 7.84 24.11 24.16
N VAL A 51 7.53 22.83 23.92
CA VAL A 51 7.71 22.22 22.59
C VAL A 51 6.81 22.90 21.56
N ALA A 52 5.55 23.16 21.89
CA ALA A 52 4.61 23.83 21.00
C ALA A 52 5.10 25.25 20.63
N HIS A 53 5.60 26.00 21.60
CA HIS A 53 6.16 27.32 21.36
C HIS A 53 7.33 27.26 20.36
N GLU A 54 8.34 26.46 20.64
CA GLU A 54 9.53 26.35 19.79
C GLU A 54 9.20 25.75 18.40
N MET A 55 8.30 24.80 18.34
CA MET A 55 7.83 24.22 17.07
C MET A 55 7.12 25.28 16.21
N LYS A 56 6.29 26.12 16.80
CA LYS A 56 5.63 27.25 16.13
C LYS A 56 6.66 28.26 15.61
N GLU A 57 7.60 28.72 16.47
CA GLU A 57 8.62 29.69 16.05
C GLU A 57 9.46 29.14 14.90
N TRP A 58 9.90 27.88 14.98
CA TRP A 58 10.61 27.21 13.90
C TRP A 58 9.77 27.14 12.61
N ALA A 59 8.49 26.79 12.71
CA ALA A 59 7.61 26.70 11.57
C ALA A 59 7.39 28.07 10.90
N ILE A 60 7.26 29.15 11.68
CA ILE A 60 7.14 30.52 11.18
C ILE A 60 8.41 30.95 10.44
N GLU A 61 9.60 30.61 10.97
CA GLU A 61 10.88 30.87 10.29
C GLU A 61 10.97 30.11 8.95
N LYS A 62 10.29 28.96 8.84
CA LYS A 62 10.13 28.19 7.60
C LYS A 62 9.00 28.72 6.69
N GLY A 63 8.36 29.82 7.07
CA GLY A 63 7.28 30.45 6.28
C GLY A 63 5.90 29.85 6.50
N ALA A 64 5.70 29.08 7.56
CA ALA A 64 4.37 28.56 7.91
C ALA A 64 3.50 29.65 8.53
N THR A 65 2.25 29.70 8.12
CA THR A 65 1.21 30.60 8.67
C THR A 65 0.12 29.81 9.39
N HIS A 66 0.04 28.53 9.11
CA HIS A 66 -0.97 27.60 9.60
C HIS A 66 -0.32 26.32 10.14
N TYR A 67 -1.07 25.62 10.99
CA TYR A 67 -0.77 24.25 11.40
C TYR A 67 -1.90 23.31 11.06
N CYS A 68 -1.62 22.02 11.06
CA CYS A 68 -2.55 20.95 10.77
C CYS A 68 -2.26 19.73 11.66
N HIS A 69 -3.28 19.25 12.38
CA HIS A 69 -3.23 17.92 12.95
C HIS A 69 -3.38 16.90 11.82
N TRP A 70 -2.25 16.31 11.43
CA TRP A 70 -2.14 15.45 10.27
C TRP A 70 -2.28 13.99 10.67
N PHE A 71 -3.31 13.31 10.16
CA PHE A 71 -3.59 11.92 10.50
C PHE A 71 -4.15 11.13 9.30
N GLN A 72 -4.15 9.81 9.43
CA GLN A 72 -4.63 8.87 8.43
C GLN A 72 -5.96 8.26 8.90
N PRO A 73 -7.11 8.79 8.48
CA PRO A 73 -8.41 8.21 8.79
C PRO A 73 -8.62 6.89 8.04
N LEU A 74 -9.72 6.18 8.35
CA LEU A 74 -10.06 4.90 7.73
C LEU A 74 -10.36 4.97 6.22
N THR A 75 -10.35 6.16 5.63
CA THR A 75 -10.49 6.38 4.18
C THR A 75 -9.20 6.14 3.38
N GLY A 76 -8.07 5.91 4.05
CA GLY A 76 -6.78 5.70 3.42
C GLY A 76 -6.03 6.94 2.93
N VAL A 77 -6.67 8.12 2.89
CA VAL A 77 -6.04 9.41 2.57
C VAL A 77 -5.85 10.24 3.82
N THR A 78 -4.80 11.07 3.86
CA THR A 78 -4.55 11.95 5.00
C THR A 78 -5.60 13.04 5.13
N ALA A 79 -6.08 13.26 6.34
CA ALA A 79 -6.98 14.37 6.66
C ALA A 79 -6.20 15.62 7.02
N GLU A 80 -6.68 16.76 6.59
CA GLU A 80 -6.07 18.06 6.82
C GLU A 80 -7.13 19.11 7.13
N LYS A 81 -6.93 19.78 8.25
CA LYS A 81 -7.65 21.01 8.62
C LYS A 81 -6.61 22.05 9.00
N HIS A 82 -6.55 23.15 8.27
CA HIS A 82 -5.55 24.19 8.48
C HIS A 82 -6.09 25.27 9.43
N ASP A 83 -5.51 25.37 10.59
CA ASP A 83 -5.78 26.43 11.56
C ASP A 83 -4.63 27.45 11.54
N ALA A 84 -4.96 28.73 11.42
CA ALA A 84 -3.95 29.79 11.45
C ALA A 84 -3.43 30.02 12.88
N PHE A 85 -2.15 30.39 13.00
CA PHE A 85 -1.57 30.75 14.32
C PHE A 85 -2.13 32.03 14.91
N VAL A 86 -2.96 32.79 14.18
CA VAL A 86 -3.46 34.10 14.62
C VAL A 86 -4.41 34.00 15.82
N THR A 87 -4.23 34.91 16.77
CA THR A 87 -5.16 35.08 17.88
C THR A 87 -6.21 36.15 17.58
N ALA A 88 -7.19 36.33 18.47
CA ALA A 88 -8.10 37.47 18.40
C ALA A 88 -7.32 38.80 18.42
N PRO A 89 -7.78 39.82 17.68
CA PRO A 89 -7.15 41.13 17.67
C PRO A 89 -7.13 41.77 19.07
N LYS A 90 -6.01 42.40 19.42
CA LYS A 90 -5.88 43.23 20.60
C LYS A 90 -6.58 44.57 20.40
N GLU A 91 -6.67 45.37 21.48
CA GLU A 91 -7.25 46.71 21.46
C GLU A 91 -6.59 47.66 20.41
N ASP A 92 -5.31 47.47 20.10
CA ASP A 92 -4.55 48.19 19.06
C ASP A 92 -4.79 47.65 17.62
N GLY A 93 -5.68 46.66 17.46
CA GLY A 93 -5.98 46.02 16.19
C GLY A 93 -4.93 45.03 15.70
N LYS A 94 -3.86 44.78 16.49
CA LYS A 94 -2.83 43.77 16.14
C LYS A 94 -3.18 42.40 16.67
N VAL A 95 -2.70 41.38 15.98
CA VAL A 95 -2.82 39.97 16.37
C VAL A 95 -1.50 39.45 16.89
N LEU A 96 -1.55 38.45 17.76
CA LEU A 96 -0.39 37.64 18.14
C LEU A 96 -0.45 36.33 17.36
N LEU A 97 0.69 35.67 17.22
CA LEU A 97 0.77 34.30 16.75
C LEU A 97 0.96 33.40 17.96
N SER A 98 0.05 32.46 18.18
CA SER A 98 0.01 31.55 19.32
C SER A 98 -0.17 30.10 18.86
N PHE A 99 0.46 29.20 19.59
CA PHE A 99 0.25 27.76 19.53
C PHE A 99 0.69 27.18 20.87
N SER A 100 -0.25 26.62 21.62
CA SER A 100 -0.05 26.14 22.99
C SER A 100 0.18 24.63 23.03
N GLY A 101 0.69 24.13 24.15
CA GLY A 101 0.79 22.69 24.41
C GLY A 101 -0.55 21.99 24.39
N LYS A 102 -1.62 22.68 24.78
CA LYS A 102 -2.98 22.14 24.67
C LYS A 102 -3.37 21.91 23.22
N GLU A 103 -3.06 22.85 22.32
CA GLU A 103 -3.33 22.73 20.89
C GLU A 103 -2.42 21.68 20.22
N LEU A 104 -1.19 21.51 20.71
CA LEU A 104 -0.29 20.45 20.24
C LEU A 104 -0.79 19.07 20.64
N ILE A 105 -1.15 18.87 21.92
CA ILE A 105 -1.55 17.57 22.45
C ILE A 105 -2.94 17.17 21.98
N LYS A 106 -3.88 18.12 21.89
CA LYS A 106 -5.31 17.83 21.68
C LYS A 106 -5.92 18.76 20.64
N GLY A 107 -6.27 18.18 19.50
CA GLY A 107 -7.21 18.80 18.56
C GLY A 107 -8.62 18.23 18.72
N GLU A 108 -9.63 19.02 18.33
CA GLU A 108 -11.04 18.63 18.38
C GLU A 108 -11.67 18.78 16.98
N PRO A 109 -11.31 17.93 15.99
CA PRO A 109 -11.92 17.98 14.66
C PRO A 109 -13.39 17.53 14.73
N ASP A 110 -14.18 18.01 13.76
CA ASP A 110 -15.51 17.47 13.52
C ASP A 110 -15.38 16.06 12.91
N ALA A 111 -15.79 15.06 13.68
CA ALA A 111 -15.74 13.65 13.28
C ALA A 111 -17.04 13.18 12.59
N SER A 112 -18.07 14.03 12.47
CA SER A 112 -19.36 13.63 11.91
C SER A 112 -19.30 13.18 10.46
N SER A 113 -18.35 13.70 9.69
CA SER A 113 -18.15 13.37 8.27
C SER A 113 -17.21 12.19 8.04
N PHE A 114 -16.51 11.69 9.07
CA PHE A 114 -15.63 10.54 8.91
C PHE A 114 -16.41 9.23 9.05
N PRO A 115 -16.09 8.21 8.23
CA PRO A 115 -16.67 6.88 8.37
C PRO A 115 -16.42 6.32 9.78
N SER A 116 -17.44 5.77 10.40
CA SER A 116 -17.34 5.20 11.74
C SER A 116 -17.88 3.78 11.88
N GLY A 117 -18.45 3.21 10.80
CA GLY A 117 -18.99 1.85 10.81
C GLY A 117 -19.92 1.55 11.99
N GLY A 118 -20.71 2.53 12.41
CA GLY A 118 -21.62 2.39 13.56
C GLY A 118 -20.99 2.62 14.93
N LEU A 119 -19.71 2.94 15.04
CA LEU A 119 -19.03 3.20 16.33
C LEU A 119 -19.60 4.39 17.09
N ARG A 120 -20.31 5.29 16.42
CA ARG A 120 -20.91 6.46 17.04
C ARG A 120 -22.25 6.81 16.41
N ALA A 121 -23.08 7.51 17.17
CA ALA A 121 -24.32 8.06 16.65
C ALA A 121 -24.06 9.23 15.69
N THR A 122 -24.93 9.41 14.71
CA THR A 122 -24.79 10.47 13.68
C THR A 122 -24.73 11.89 14.26
N PHE A 123 -25.35 12.13 15.42
CA PHE A 123 -25.33 13.43 16.10
C PHE A 123 -24.08 13.69 16.95
N GLU A 124 -23.22 12.71 17.13
CA GLU A 124 -21.95 12.87 17.84
C GLU A 124 -20.88 13.37 16.88
N ALA A 125 -20.62 14.68 16.91
CA ALA A 125 -19.72 15.33 15.95
C ALA A 125 -18.26 15.42 16.43
N ARG A 126 -18.00 15.25 17.75
CA ARG A 126 -16.68 15.48 18.32
C ARG A 126 -15.78 14.25 18.19
N GLY A 127 -14.55 14.47 17.65
CA GLY A 127 -13.43 13.55 17.76
C GLY A 127 -12.23 14.24 18.39
N TYR A 128 -11.18 13.48 18.65
CA TYR A 128 -9.94 13.96 19.25
C TYR A 128 -8.73 13.52 18.45
N THR A 129 -7.82 14.47 18.19
CA THR A 129 -6.47 14.16 17.72
C THR A 129 -5.49 14.35 18.85
N THR A 130 -4.44 13.54 18.90
CA THR A 130 -3.35 13.68 19.86
C THR A 130 -2.01 13.50 19.17
N TRP A 131 -1.04 14.36 19.52
CA TRP A 131 0.29 14.32 18.92
C TRP A 131 1.01 12.99 19.19
N ASP A 132 1.50 12.36 18.13
CA ASP A 132 2.45 11.27 18.21
C ASP A 132 3.87 11.85 18.29
N CYS A 133 4.42 11.97 19.49
CA CYS A 133 5.76 12.52 19.69
C CYS A 133 6.90 11.62 19.15
N THR A 134 6.60 10.39 18.74
CA THR A 134 7.55 9.47 18.10
C THR A 134 7.72 9.71 16.60
N SER A 135 6.82 10.51 16.01
CA SER A 135 6.87 10.93 14.60
C SER A 135 7.14 12.44 14.54
N PRO A 136 8.20 12.87 13.83
CA PRO A 136 8.55 14.28 13.77
C PRO A 136 7.53 15.10 12.98
N ALA A 137 7.21 16.31 13.48
CA ALA A 137 6.43 17.29 12.74
C ALA A 137 7.26 17.85 11.57
N PHE A 138 6.59 18.33 10.53
CA PHE A 138 7.24 18.85 9.33
C PHE A 138 6.50 20.05 8.74
N VAL A 139 7.22 20.92 8.05
CA VAL A 139 6.62 22.03 7.31
C VAL A 139 6.50 21.64 5.84
N ARG A 140 5.27 21.67 5.35
CA ARG A 140 4.97 21.44 3.95
C ARG A 140 4.76 22.76 3.23
N HIS A 141 5.38 22.91 2.06
CA HIS A 141 5.20 24.07 1.21
C HIS A 141 4.31 23.75 0.01
N ASP A 142 3.32 24.59 -0.24
CA ASP A 142 2.48 24.55 -1.43
C ASP A 142 2.20 25.98 -1.97
N ALA A 143 1.27 26.09 -2.94
CA ALA A 143 0.93 27.38 -3.51
C ALA A 143 0.30 28.39 -2.50
N ALA A 144 -0.22 27.89 -1.38
CA ALA A 144 -0.82 28.71 -0.32
C ALA A 144 0.20 29.13 0.77
N GLY A 145 1.43 28.66 0.69
CA GLY A 145 2.49 28.94 1.68
C GLY A 145 2.91 27.70 2.49
N GLY A 146 3.55 27.94 3.63
CA GLY A 146 3.99 26.90 4.56
C GLY A 146 2.88 26.49 5.53
N ILE A 147 2.78 25.19 5.80
CA ILE A 147 1.85 24.58 6.76
C ILE A 147 2.64 23.64 7.66
N LEU A 148 2.59 23.84 8.98
CA LEU A 148 3.12 22.92 9.95
C LEU A 148 2.19 21.69 10.05
N CYS A 149 2.66 20.54 9.62
CA CYS A 149 1.96 19.27 9.75
C CYS A 149 2.46 18.51 10.99
N ILE A 150 1.54 18.19 11.89
CA ILE A 150 1.82 17.53 13.16
C ILE A 150 1.23 16.12 13.09
N PRO A 151 2.05 15.04 13.02
CA PRO A 151 1.55 13.68 13.01
C PRO A 151 0.73 13.37 14.27
N THR A 152 -0.51 12.94 14.11
CA THR A 152 -1.43 12.68 15.23
C THR A 152 -2.15 11.35 15.08
N ALA A 153 -2.57 10.79 16.21
CA ALA A 153 -3.59 9.77 16.31
C ALA A 153 -4.98 10.44 16.33
N PHE A 154 -6.01 9.71 15.92
CA PHE A 154 -7.40 10.21 15.88
C PHE A 154 -8.36 9.17 16.46
N CYS A 155 -9.17 9.60 17.41
CA CYS A 155 -10.18 8.76 18.05
C CYS A 155 -11.57 9.45 18.12
N SER A 156 -12.58 8.61 18.31
CA SER A 156 -13.96 9.07 18.58
C SER A 156 -14.09 9.77 19.93
N TYR A 157 -15.26 10.34 20.19
CA TYR A 157 -15.59 10.91 21.49
C TYR A 157 -15.49 9.90 22.64
N THR A 158 -15.79 8.64 22.36
CA THR A 158 -15.75 7.50 23.30
C THR A 158 -14.40 6.78 23.37
N GLY A 159 -13.45 7.15 22.50
CA GLY A 159 -12.06 6.69 22.56
C GLY A 159 -11.68 5.61 21.56
N GLU A 160 -12.60 5.13 20.71
CA GLU A 160 -12.29 4.16 19.66
C GLU A 160 -11.40 4.79 18.57
N ALA A 161 -10.44 4.03 18.09
CA ALA A 161 -9.55 4.44 17.00
C ALA A 161 -10.31 4.58 15.68
N LEU A 162 -10.32 5.78 15.10
CA LEU A 162 -10.90 6.10 13.79
C LEU A 162 -9.82 6.37 12.73
N ASP A 163 -8.60 5.94 13.02
CA ASP A 163 -7.42 6.12 12.17
C ASP A 163 -6.63 4.83 11.94
N GLN A 164 -5.58 4.92 11.16
CA GLN A 164 -4.65 3.83 10.89
C GLN A 164 -3.45 3.84 11.84
N LYS A 165 -3.12 4.97 12.45
CA LYS A 165 -1.91 5.12 13.27
C LYS A 165 -2.07 4.54 14.67
N THR A 166 -3.21 4.74 15.31
CA THR A 166 -3.45 4.23 16.67
C THR A 166 -3.25 2.73 16.77
N PRO A 167 -3.90 1.89 15.93
CA PRO A 167 -3.66 0.44 15.98
C PRO A 167 -2.22 0.08 15.59
N LEU A 168 -1.59 0.83 14.69
CA LEU A 168 -0.18 0.61 14.35
C LEU A 168 0.74 0.78 15.55
N LEU A 169 0.60 1.87 16.31
CA LEU A 169 1.39 2.12 17.53
C LEU A 169 1.11 1.05 18.60
N ARG A 170 -0.15 0.65 18.80
CA ARG A 170 -0.52 -0.44 19.71
C ARG A 170 0.14 -1.77 19.31
N SER A 171 0.16 -2.09 18.02
CA SER A 171 0.81 -3.32 17.51
C SER A 171 2.34 -3.29 17.66
N MET A 172 2.96 -2.11 17.52
CA MET A 172 4.39 -1.93 17.76
C MET A 172 4.75 -2.20 19.22
N GLU A 173 3.93 -1.77 20.17
CA GLU A 173 4.13 -2.04 21.59
C GLU A 173 3.94 -3.53 21.92
N ALA A 174 2.94 -4.17 21.30
CA ALA A 174 2.71 -5.62 21.45
C ALA A 174 3.94 -6.44 21.02
N ILE A 175 4.48 -6.19 19.83
CA ILE A 175 5.65 -6.92 19.32
C ILE A 175 6.91 -6.58 20.09
N ASN A 176 7.12 -5.31 20.48
CA ASN A 176 8.23 -4.87 21.29
C ASN A 176 8.29 -5.68 22.60
N THR A 177 7.18 -5.74 23.32
CA THR A 177 7.07 -6.44 24.59
C THR A 177 7.44 -7.92 24.48
N GLN A 178 6.89 -8.62 23.50
CA GLN A 178 7.09 -10.06 23.38
C GLN A 178 8.46 -10.40 22.77
N ALA A 179 8.96 -9.60 21.84
CA ALA A 179 10.29 -9.80 21.27
C ALA A 179 11.40 -9.53 22.29
N LEU A 180 11.28 -8.52 23.15
CA LEU A 180 12.21 -8.30 24.27
C LEU A 180 12.19 -9.46 25.25
N ARG A 181 11.00 -9.99 25.58
CA ARG A 181 10.85 -11.15 26.46
C ARG A 181 11.58 -12.35 25.88
N LEU A 182 11.41 -12.62 24.58
CA LEU A 182 12.12 -13.69 23.87
C LEU A 182 13.63 -13.49 23.91
N LEU A 183 14.12 -12.28 23.61
CA LEU A 183 15.56 -11.98 23.67
C LEU A 183 16.16 -12.18 25.06
N ARG A 184 15.41 -11.88 26.13
CA ARG A 184 15.86 -12.13 27.53
C ARG A 184 16.11 -13.61 27.81
N LEU A 185 15.31 -14.51 27.23
CA LEU A 185 15.49 -15.95 27.35
C LEU A 185 16.80 -16.42 26.71
N PHE A 186 17.27 -15.76 25.67
CA PHE A 186 18.57 -15.98 25.04
C PHE A 186 19.72 -15.19 25.70
N GLY A 187 19.50 -14.62 26.90
CA GLY A 187 20.54 -13.93 27.67
C GLY A 187 20.84 -12.49 27.21
N ASN A 188 20.09 -11.94 26.29
CA ASN A 188 20.25 -10.53 25.93
C ASN A 188 19.79 -9.63 27.09
N THR A 189 20.71 -8.83 27.65
CA THR A 189 20.45 -7.89 28.76
C THR A 189 20.66 -6.44 28.34
N THR A 190 21.13 -6.15 27.14
CA THR A 190 21.51 -4.82 26.65
C THR A 190 20.37 -4.11 25.94
N SER A 191 19.66 -4.80 25.05
CA SER A 191 18.58 -4.20 24.29
C SER A 191 17.41 -3.76 25.19
N LYS A 192 16.88 -2.58 24.95
CA LYS A 192 15.78 -1.99 25.73
C LYS A 192 14.48 -1.93 24.93
N LYS A 193 14.58 -1.98 23.61
CA LYS A 193 13.47 -1.86 22.69
C LYS A 193 13.69 -2.72 21.44
N VAL A 194 12.63 -3.35 20.94
CA VAL A 194 12.57 -3.93 19.61
C VAL A 194 11.57 -3.15 18.79
N THR A 195 12.01 -2.68 17.63
CA THR A 195 11.18 -1.84 16.74
C THR A 195 10.98 -2.58 15.43
N PRO A 196 9.74 -2.80 15.00
CA PRO A 196 9.47 -3.23 13.63
C PRO A 196 9.85 -2.10 12.67
N SER A 197 10.59 -2.44 11.64
CA SER A 197 11.02 -1.53 10.58
C SER A 197 10.47 -1.97 9.24
N VAL A 198 10.21 -1.00 8.37
CA VAL A 198 9.70 -1.28 7.04
C VAL A 198 10.30 -0.35 5.98
N GLY A 199 10.56 -0.92 4.80
CA GLY A 199 10.82 -0.18 3.57
C GLY A 199 9.74 -0.54 2.55
N ALA A 200 8.91 0.42 2.18
CA ALA A 200 7.83 0.21 1.23
C ALA A 200 8.24 0.70 -0.15
N GLU A 201 8.35 -0.21 -1.11
CA GLU A 201 8.65 0.08 -2.51
C GLU A 201 7.38 0.55 -3.22
N GLN A 202 7.30 1.82 -3.62
CA GLN A 202 6.11 2.41 -4.20
C GLN A 202 6.15 2.35 -5.73
N GLU A 203 5.32 1.50 -6.31
CA GLU A 203 5.07 1.47 -7.75
C GLU A 203 3.95 2.46 -8.13
N TYR A 204 4.06 3.03 -9.32
CA TYR A 204 3.09 3.99 -9.85
C TYR A 204 3.16 4.12 -11.37
N PHE A 205 2.08 4.62 -11.98
CA PHE A 205 2.07 4.98 -13.40
C PHE A 205 2.08 6.51 -13.58
N LEU A 206 2.69 6.96 -14.67
CA LEU A 206 2.62 8.34 -15.14
C LEU A 206 1.91 8.39 -16.49
N VAL A 207 1.00 9.33 -16.65
CA VAL A 207 0.31 9.59 -17.91
C VAL A 207 0.32 11.08 -18.23
N ASP A 208 0.27 11.44 -19.52
CA ASP A 208 0.17 12.84 -19.91
C ASP A 208 -1.14 13.47 -19.39
N LYS A 209 -1.05 14.67 -18.80
CA LYS A 209 -2.19 15.36 -18.18
C LYS A 209 -3.29 15.69 -19.18
N GLN A 210 -2.95 16.05 -20.43
CA GLN A 210 -3.96 16.42 -21.42
C GLN A 210 -4.75 15.20 -21.88
N LYS A 211 -4.10 14.06 -22.02
CA LYS A 211 -4.76 12.79 -22.33
C LYS A 211 -5.61 12.29 -21.16
N TRP A 212 -5.10 12.39 -19.92
CA TRP A 212 -5.85 12.08 -18.71
C TRP A 212 -7.14 12.88 -18.60
N LEU A 213 -7.13 14.18 -18.94
CA LEU A 213 -8.33 15.04 -18.92
C LEU A 213 -9.44 14.57 -19.88
N GLN A 214 -9.11 13.78 -20.89
CA GLN A 214 -10.05 13.23 -21.87
C GLN A 214 -10.61 11.86 -21.43
N ARG A 215 -10.12 11.28 -20.32
CA ARG A 215 -10.53 9.96 -19.80
C ARG A 215 -11.31 10.12 -18.51
N LYS A 216 -12.64 10.04 -18.59
CA LYS A 216 -13.53 10.16 -17.43
C LYS A 216 -13.33 9.00 -16.42
N ASP A 217 -13.04 7.81 -16.90
CA ASP A 217 -12.70 6.67 -16.06
C ASP A 217 -11.44 6.92 -15.20
N LEU A 218 -10.35 7.40 -15.78
CA LEU A 218 -9.15 7.77 -15.04
C LEU A 218 -9.40 8.89 -14.02
N ILE A 219 -10.28 9.86 -14.35
CA ILE A 219 -10.61 10.98 -13.45
C ILE A 219 -11.41 10.49 -12.24
N TYR A 220 -12.43 9.66 -12.44
CA TYR A 220 -13.37 9.27 -11.40
C TYR A 220 -12.93 8.05 -10.61
N THR A 221 -12.20 7.11 -11.25
CA THR A 221 -11.89 5.81 -10.64
C THR A 221 -10.39 5.53 -10.49
N GLY A 222 -9.53 6.30 -11.17
CA GLY A 222 -8.08 6.09 -11.18
C GLY A 222 -7.62 4.97 -12.11
N ARG A 223 -8.55 4.24 -12.77
CA ARG A 223 -8.23 3.19 -13.74
C ARG A 223 -9.04 3.33 -15.03
N THR A 224 -8.55 2.70 -16.09
CA THR A 224 -9.29 2.59 -17.34
C THR A 224 -10.37 1.51 -17.22
N LEU A 225 -11.61 1.85 -17.58
CA LEU A 225 -12.74 0.93 -17.60
C LEU A 225 -13.00 0.34 -19.00
N PHE A 226 -12.46 1.00 -20.03
CA PHE A 226 -12.42 0.57 -21.41
C PHE A 226 -11.01 0.73 -21.97
N GLY A 227 -10.64 -0.05 -22.96
CA GLY A 227 -9.40 0.09 -23.70
C GLY A 227 -8.89 -1.21 -24.26
N ALA A 228 -8.67 -1.22 -25.57
CA ALA A 228 -8.01 -2.32 -26.27
C ALA A 228 -6.49 -2.22 -26.12
N MET A 229 -5.82 -3.38 -26.08
CA MET A 229 -4.37 -3.42 -26.06
C MET A 229 -3.79 -2.94 -27.40
N PRO A 230 -2.78 -2.07 -27.37
CA PRO A 230 -2.06 -1.69 -28.58
C PRO A 230 -1.24 -2.87 -29.13
N PRO A 231 -0.72 -2.76 -30.37
CA PRO A 231 0.13 -3.80 -30.99
C PRO A 231 1.38 -4.15 -30.17
N LYS A 232 1.86 -3.24 -29.34
CA LYS A 232 2.95 -3.45 -28.42
C LYS A 232 2.48 -3.16 -26.98
N GLY A 233 2.73 -4.11 -26.08
CA GLY A 233 2.56 -3.99 -24.64
C GLY A 233 3.92 -3.98 -23.93
N GLN A 234 4.14 -4.96 -23.09
CA GLN A 234 5.36 -5.15 -22.30
C GLN A 234 6.21 -6.35 -22.74
N GLU A 235 5.93 -6.97 -23.91
CA GLU A 235 6.46 -8.25 -24.36
C GLU A 235 7.98 -8.28 -24.50
N MET A 236 8.61 -7.13 -24.71
CA MET A 236 10.05 -7.02 -24.91
C MET A 236 10.83 -6.69 -23.64
N ASP A 237 10.16 -6.42 -22.53
CA ASP A 237 10.76 -5.94 -21.28
C ASP A 237 11.67 -4.70 -21.46
N ASP A 238 11.52 -3.99 -22.55
CA ASP A 238 12.39 -2.90 -22.98
C ASP A 238 12.15 -1.59 -22.21
N HIS A 239 11.08 -1.51 -21.44
CA HIS A 239 10.87 -0.41 -20.51
C HIS A 239 11.68 -0.62 -19.21
N TYR A 240 11.61 -1.80 -18.61
CA TYR A 240 12.35 -2.14 -17.39
C TYR A 240 13.88 -2.00 -17.58
N PHE A 241 14.41 -2.53 -18.67
CA PHE A 241 15.84 -2.46 -19.02
C PHE A 241 16.19 -1.22 -19.85
N GLY A 242 15.25 -0.32 -20.06
CA GLY A 242 15.43 0.90 -20.84
C GLY A 242 16.01 2.06 -20.01
N THR A 243 16.41 3.13 -20.72
CA THR A 243 16.81 4.38 -20.08
C THR A 243 15.59 5.16 -19.60
N ILE A 244 15.73 5.86 -18.48
CA ILE A 244 14.70 6.78 -17.99
C ILE A 244 14.63 7.97 -18.94
N ARG A 245 13.45 8.23 -19.51
CA ARG A 245 13.23 9.36 -20.45
C ARG A 245 13.47 10.70 -19.76
N GLN A 246 13.90 11.70 -20.50
CA GLN A 246 14.28 13.01 -19.94
C GLN A 246 13.17 13.68 -19.12
N ARG A 247 11.91 13.64 -19.59
CA ARG A 247 10.76 14.20 -18.88
C ARG A 247 10.55 13.50 -17.53
N ILE A 248 10.67 12.17 -17.51
CA ILE A 248 10.54 11.34 -16.33
C ILE A 248 11.72 11.58 -15.37
N SER A 249 12.96 11.65 -15.89
CA SER A 249 14.13 11.95 -15.06
C SER A 249 14.04 13.31 -14.37
N ALA A 250 13.53 14.34 -15.03
CA ALA A 250 13.28 15.64 -14.43
C ALA A 250 12.23 15.60 -13.31
N TYR A 251 11.15 14.85 -13.53
CA TYR A 251 10.13 14.57 -12.53
C TYR A 251 10.71 13.82 -11.32
N MET A 252 11.43 12.73 -11.56
CA MET A 252 12.03 11.91 -10.50
C MET A 252 13.02 12.71 -9.65
N LYS A 253 13.80 13.61 -10.27
CA LYS A 253 14.71 14.53 -9.56
C LYS A 253 13.94 15.40 -8.57
N GLU A 254 12.87 16.07 -9.02
CA GLU A 254 12.07 16.94 -8.16
C GLU A 254 11.36 16.16 -7.05
N VAL A 255 10.87 14.94 -7.34
CA VAL A 255 10.30 14.04 -6.32
C VAL A 255 11.32 13.73 -5.23
N ASN A 256 12.55 13.39 -5.59
CA ASN A 256 13.62 13.13 -4.62
C ASN A 256 13.89 14.36 -3.74
N GLU A 257 14.00 15.54 -4.35
CA GLU A 257 14.26 16.79 -3.63
C GLU A 257 13.17 17.11 -2.60
N GLU A 258 11.90 17.00 -3.00
CA GLU A 258 10.76 17.21 -2.10
C GLU A 258 10.71 16.15 -0.98
N CYS A 259 11.01 14.89 -1.30
CA CYS A 259 11.11 13.81 -0.32
C CYS A 259 12.24 14.05 0.69
N TRP A 260 13.44 14.37 0.22
CA TRP A 260 14.59 14.61 1.09
C TRP A 260 14.38 15.78 2.04
N LYS A 261 13.79 16.89 1.59
CA LYS A 261 13.45 18.03 2.48
C LYS A 261 12.56 17.62 3.64
N LEU A 262 11.65 16.68 3.42
CA LEU A 262 10.74 16.14 4.42
C LEU A 262 11.29 14.89 5.15
N GLY A 263 12.60 14.61 5.02
CA GLY A 263 13.25 13.52 5.74
C GLY A 263 12.95 12.12 5.20
N VAL A 264 12.24 12.01 4.08
CA VAL A 264 11.99 10.73 3.42
C VAL A 264 13.24 10.29 2.67
N THR A 265 13.78 9.15 3.02
CA THR A 265 15.02 8.60 2.45
C THR A 265 14.80 7.95 1.08
N ALA A 266 14.18 8.66 0.15
CA ALA A 266 14.03 8.22 -1.23
C ALA A 266 15.39 7.89 -1.84
N LYS A 267 15.61 6.63 -2.28
CA LYS A 267 16.92 6.15 -2.67
C LYS A 267 16.96 5.61 -4.09
N THR A 268 16.08 4.69 -4.42
CA THR A 268 16.09 3.99 -5.71
C THR A 268 14.88 4.42 -6.53
N GLN A 269 15.13 4.78 -7.78
CA GLN A 269 14.10 5.06 -8.77
C GLN A 269 14.48 4.35 -10.08
N HIS A 270 13.52 3.66 -10.69
CA HIS A 270 13.70 3.00 -11.97
C HIS A 270 12.38 2.84 -12.72
N ASN A 271 12.47 2.39 -13.96
CA ASN A 271 11.32 1.95 -14.73
C ASN A 271 10.88 0.56 -14.29
N GLU A 272 9.58 0.34 -14.23
CA GLU A 272 8.97 -0.97 -14.06
C GLU A 272 8.65 -1.66 -15.40
N VAL A 273 8.13 -2.90 -15.35
CA VAL A 273 7.93 -3.74 -16.53
C VAL A 273 6.88 -3.16 -17.47
N ALA A 274 5.77 -2.66 -16.95
CA ALA A 274 4.74 -2.06 -17.79
C ALA A 274 5.20 -0.71 -18.35
N PRO A 275 4.90 -0.38 -19.60
CA PRO A 275 5.13 0.95 -20.15
C PRO A 275 4.50 2.03 -19.27
N ALA A 276 5.18 3.15 -19.06
CA ALA A 276 4.80 4.26 -18.19
C ALA A 276 4.72 3.92 -16.69
N GLN A 277 5.16 2.75 -16.26
CA GLN A 277 5.25 2.35 -14.86
C GLN A 277 6.65 2.60 -14.30
N HIS A 278 6.70 3.06 -13.05
CA HIS A 278 7.92 3.41 -12.34
C HIS A 278 7.83 3.02 -10.88
N GLU A 279 8.97 2.94 -10.20
CA GLU A 279 9.08 2.66 -8.79
C GLU A 279 9.94 3.68 -8.05
N LEU A 280 9.59 3.95 -6.81
CA LEU A 280 10.40 4.68 -5.83
C LEU A 280 10.53 3.85 -4.55
N ALA A 281 11.76 3.45 -4.22
CA ALA A 281 12.07 2.69 -3.01
C ALA A 281 12.84 3.56 -2.01
N PRO A 282 12.30 3.80 -0.80
CA PRO A 282 13.02 4.46 0.30
C PRO A 282 13.88 3.45 1.07
N ILE A 283 14.84 3.97 1.86
CA ILE A 283 15.47 3.18 2.91
C ILE A 283 14.44 2.93 4.03
N TYR A 284 14.51 1.75 4.66
CA TYR A 284 13.61 1.39 5.75
C TYR A 284 13.71 2.34 6.95
N ALA A 285 12.61 2.45 7.68
CA ALA A 285 12.48 3.24 8.91
C ALA A 285 11.58 2.49 9.92
N PRO A 286 11.51 2.92 11.20
CA PRO A 286 10.49 2.46 12.12
C PRO A 286 9.11 2.53 11.47
N VAL A 287 8.28 1.52 11.67
CA VAL A 287 7.07 1.32 10.86
C VAL A 287 6.07 2.47 10.92
N ASN A 288 5.94 3.16 12.06
CA ASN A 288 5.08 4.34 12.18
C ASN A 288 5.60 5.52 11.33
N ILE A 289 6.92 5.74 11.33
CA ILE A 289 7.57 6.76 10.50
C ILE A 289 7.50 6.37 9.03
N ALA A 290 7.74 5.12 8.71
CA ALA A 290 7.64 4.62 7.33
C ALA A 290 6.22 4.76 6.76
N ALA A 291 5.18 4.54 7.58
CA ALA A 291 3.80 4.77 7.19
C ALA A 291 3.51 6.24 6.90
N ASP A 292 3.98 7.15 7.75
CA ASP A 292 3.86 8.59 7.52
C ASP A 292 4.65 9.00 6.26
N HIS A 293 5.89 8.54 6.10
CA HIS A 293 6.72 8.81 4.93
C HIS A 293 6.06 8.30 3.63
N ASN A 294 5.42 7.15 3.65
CA ASN A 294 4.71 6.63 2.48
C ASN A 294 3.53 7.53 2.08
N GLN A 295 2.75 8.04 3.04
CA GLN A 295 1.67 8.99 2.77
C GLN A 295 2.20 10.32 2.20
N ILE A 296 3.29 10.85 2.77
CA ILE A 296 3.98 12.04 2.26
C ILE A 296 4.46 11.80 0.83
N MET A 297 5.11 10.67 0.57
CA MET A 297 5.63 10.28 -0.74
C MET A 297 4.53 10.17 -1.79
N MET A 298 3.42 9.48 -1.48
CA MET A 298 2.27 9.36 -2.39
C MET A 298 1.70 10.73 -2.79
N ARG A 299 1.66 11.66 -1.86
CA ARG A 299 1.25 13.04 -2.13
C ARG A 299 2.26 13.78 -3.01
N ILE A 300 3.56 13.67 -2.72
CA ILE A 300 4.64 14.30 -3.51
C ILE A 300 4.59 13.79 -4.95
N LEU A 301 4.47 12.47 -5.16
CA LEU A 301 4.37 11.87 -6.49
C LEU A 301 3.24 12.51 -7.32
N LYS A 302 2.04 12.66 -6.75
CA LYS A 302 0.89 13.30 -7.41
C LYS A 302 1.11 14.80 -7.67
N LYS A 303 1.65 15.52 -6.69
CA LYS A 303 1.88 16.97 -6.76
C LYS A 303 2.91 17.32 -7.82
N VAL A 304 4.05 16.65 -7.80
CA VAL A 304 5.16 16.89 -8.74
C VAL A 304 4.76 16.47 -10.16
N ALA A 305 4.04 15.34 -10.34
CA ALA A 305 3.52 14.96 -11.66
C ALA A 305 2.68 16.07 -12.29
N SER A 306 1.83 16.74 -11.50
CA SER A 306 1.02 17.85 -11.98
C SER A 306 1.84 19.06 -12.45
N ARG A 307 3.00 19.34 -11.81
CA ARG A 307 3.93 20.41 -12.21
C ARG A 307 4.62 20.09 -13.55
N HIS A 308 4.91 18.82 -13.79
CA HIS A 308 5.53 18.33 -15.04
C HIS A 308 4.52 18.05 -16.17
N GLY A 309 3.27 18.51 -16.03
CA GLY A 309 2.23 18.28 -17.04
C GLY A 309 1.81 16.80 -17.17
N MET A 310 1.98 16.03 -16.09
CA MET A 310 1.61 14.62 -15.99
C MET A 310 0.58 14.39 -14.87
N ARG A 311 0.06 13.16 -14.81
CA ARG A 311 -0.70 12.62 -13.67
C ARG A 311 -0.05 11.34 -13.20
N CYS A 312 0.17 11.23 -11.90
CA CYS A 312 0.57 10.00 -11.23
C CYS A 312 -0.67 9.20 -10.85
N LEU A 313 -0.74 7.98 -11.35
CA LEU A 313 -1.81 7.03 -11.02
C LEU A 313 -1.29 6.10 -9.93
N LEU A 314 -1.81 6.27 -8.72
CA LEU A 314 -1.64 5.35 -7.60
C LEU A 314 -2.89 4.44 -7.56
N HIS A 315 -2.91 3.47 -8.43
CA HIS A 315 -3.96 2.46 -8.53
C HIS A 315 -3.32 1.11 -8.81
N GLU A 316 -3.91 0.04 -8.31
CA GLU A 316 -3.37 -1.31 -8.37
C GLU A 316 -3.36 -1.86 -9.80
N LYS A 317 -4.36 -1.49 -10.62
CA LYS A 317 -4.49 -1.96 -12.02
C LYS A 317 -5.05 -0.85 -12.92
N PRO A 318 -4.26 0.20 -13.24
CA PRO A 318 -4.76 1.29 -14.08
C PRO A 318 -5.07 0.85 -15.52
N PHE A 319 -4.34 -0.15 -16.02
CA PHE A 319 -4.45 -0.67 -17.37
C PHE A 319 -4.56 -2.19 -17.35
N ALA A 320 -5.57 -2.72 -18.03
CA ALA A 320 -5.71 -4.16 -18.22
C ALA A 320 -4.62 -4.70 -19.16
N GLY A 321 -4.22 -5.95 -18.98
CA GLY A 321 -3.29 -6.63 -19.89
C GLY A 321 -1.79 -6.33 -19.67
N VAL A 322 -1.43 -5.39 -18.80
CA VAL A 322 -0.04 -5.12 -18.38
C VAL A 322 0.10 -5.27 -16.87
N ASN A 323 1.32 -5.20 -16.33
CA ASN A 323 1.56 -5.25 -14.88
C ASN A 323 0.72 -4.20 -14.14
N GLY A 324 0.27 -4.56 -12.95
CA GLY A 324 -0.30 -3.64 -11.97
C GLY A 324 0.76 -3.06 -11.05
N SER A 325 0.37 -2.16 -10.15
CA SER A 325 1.23 -1.50 -9.19
C SER A 325 0.88 -1.88 -7.75
N GLY A 326 1.90 -2.12 -6.95
CA GLY A 326 1.78 -2.43 -5.52
C GLY A 326 2.77 -1.65 -4.69
N LYS A 327 2.92 -2.13 -3.45
CA LYS A 327 3.99 -1.77 -2.51
C LYS A 327 4.55 -3.07 -1.96
N HIS A 328 5.83 -3.33 -2.21
CA HIS A 328 6.50 -4.43 -1.53
C HIS A 328 6.89 -3.97 -0.14
N ASN A 329 6.25 -4.54 0.88
CA ASN A 329 6.42 -4.16 2.27
C ASN A 329 7.56 -5.00 2.88
N ASN A 330 8.78 -4.46 2.88
CA ASN A 330 9.97 -5.12 3.43
C ASN A 330 10.00 -4.94 4.95
N TRP A 331 9.55 -5.94 5.70
CA TRP A 331 9.38 -5.91 7.15
C TRP A 331 10.49 -6.66 7.88
N SER A 332 11.00 -6.07 8.98
CA SER A 332 12.01 -6.66 9.86
C SER A 332 11.84 -6.20 11.31
N LEU A 333 12.56 -6.84 12.24
CA LEU A 333 12.57 -6.51 13.67
C LEU A 333 13.99 -6.19 14.11
N THR A 334 14.21 -4.97 14.61
CA THR A 334 15.55 -4.51 15.00
C THR A 334 15.53 -3.94 16.41
N THR A 335 16.55 -4.30 17.21
CA THR A 335 16.75 -3.75 18.55
C THR A 335 17.31 -2.33 18.51
N ASP A 336 17.19 -1.59 19.61
CA ASP A 336 17.77 -0.25 19.79
C ASP A 336 19.30 -0.22 19.75
N ASP A 337 19.97 -1.36 20.01
CA ASP A 337 21.40 -1.56 19.87
C ASP A 337 21.84 -2.23 18.55
N GLY A 338 20.92 -2.35 17.59
CA GLY A 338 21.21 -2.68 16.18
C GLY A 338 21.18 -4.16 15.83
N ILE A 339 20.66 -5.04 16.67
CA ILE A 339 20.49 -6.46 16.36
C ILE A 339 19.23 -6.66 15.52
N ASN A 340 19.36 -7.24 14.32
CA ASN A 340 18.23 -7.66 13.52
C ASN A 340 17.85 -9.11 13.88
N LEU A 341 16.64 -9.34 14.34
CA LEU A 341 16.15 -10.66 14.76
C LEU A 341 15.98 -11.63 13.56
N LEU A 342 15.90 -11.10 12.35
CA LEU A 342 15.79 -11.85 11.10
C LEU A 342 17.13 -12.01 10.38
N GLU A 343 18.26 -11.69 11.02
CA GLU A 343 19.59 -11.91 10.48
C GLU A 343 20.04 -13.36 10.72
N PRO A 344 20.12 -14.22 9.68
CA PRO A 344 20.48 -15.63 9.84
C PRO A 344 21.97 -15.83 10.21
N GLY A 345 22.83 -14.86 9.87
CA GLY A 345 24.26 -14.98 10.00
C GLY A 345 24.87 -15.89 8.92
N LYS A 346 26.16 -16.23 9.10
CA LYS A 346 26.91 -17.06 8.13
C LYS A 346 26.54 -18.57 8.23
N THR A 347 26.08 -19.01 9.39
CA THR A 347 25.70 -20.39 9.69
C THR A 347 24.28 -20.43 10.25
N PRO A 348 23.25 -20.26 9.40
CA PRO A 348 21.85 -20.23 9.87
C PRO A 348 21.44 -21.42 10.72
N HIS A 349 21.97 -22.61 10.46
CA HIS A 349 21.68 -23.84 11.19
C HIS A 349 22.18 -23.83 12.64
N GLU A 350 23.15 -23.00 13.00
CA GLU A 350 23.67 -22.82 14.35
C GLU A 350 23.01 -21.67 15.12
N ASN A 351 22.28 -20.80 14.41
CA ASN A 351 21.64 -19.63 15.02
C ASN A 351 20.25 -19.97 15.57
N ILE A 352 20.22 -20.56 16.75
CA ILE A 352 18.99 -21.08 17.40
C ILE A 352 17.97 -19.97 17.65
N GLN A 353 18.42 -18.76 18.04
CA GLN A 353 17.53 -17.61 18.21
C GLN A 353 16.85 -17.24 16.89
N PHE A 354 17.61 -17.15 15.80
CA PHE A 354 17.06 -16.89 14.46
C PHE A 354 16.07 -17.99 14.03
N LEU A 355 16.41 -19.27 14.23
CA LEU A 355 15.55 -20.39 13.86
C LEU A 355 14.24 -20.38 14.65
N LEU A 356 14.27 -20.03 15.93
CA LEU A 356 13.05 -19.86 16.71
C LEU A 356 12.21 -18.69 16.18
N VAL A 357 12.81 -17.53 15.94
CA VAL A 357 12.10 -16.37 15.36
C VAL A 357 11.48 -16.72 14.01
N LEU A 358 12.24 -17.39 13.13
CA LEU A 358 11.77 -17.82 11.82
C LEU A 358 10.55 -18.74 11.93
N THR A 359 10.65 -19.80 12.76
CA THR A 359 9.56 -20.77 12.92
C THR A 359 8.33 -20.17 13.61
N CYS A 360 8.52 -19.21 14.53
CA CYS A 360 7.43 -18.43 15.08
C CYS A 360 6.69 -17.62 14.01
N ILE A 361 7.43 -16.98 13.07
CA ILE A 361 6.81 -16.23 11.98
C ILE A 361 6.07 -17.17 11.01
N LEU A 362 6.64 -18.35 10.71
CA LEU A 362 5.94 -19.35 9.89
C LEU A 362 4.61 -19.75 10.52
N LYS A 363 4.60 -20.06 11.83
CA LYS A 363 3.38 -20.36 12.57
C LYS A 363 2.40 -19.21 12.53
N ALA A 364 2.85 -18.00 12.81
CA ALA A 364 2.00 -16.80 12.82
C ALA A 364 1.31 -16.57 11.47
N VAL A 365 2.06 -16.68 10.37
CA VAL A 365 1.53 -16.51 9.02
C VAL A 365 0.61 -17.67 8.62
N ASP A 366 0.93 -18.90 8.98
CA ASP A 366 0.09 -20.06 8.69
C ASP A 366 -1.25 -20.01 9.42
N GLU A 367 -1.23 -19.67 10.70
CA GLU A 367 -2.45 -19.60 11.51
C GLU A 367 -3.34 -18.42 11.14
N HIS A 368 -2.77 -17.30 10.70
CA HIS A 368 -3.48 -16.07 10.37
C HIS A 368 -3.35 -15.66 8.90
N ALA A 369 -3.22 -16.65 8.01
CA ALA A 369 -3.09 -16.40 6.56
C ALA A 369 -4.29 -15.65 5.98
N ASP A 370 -5.50 -15.91 6.48
CA ASP A 370 -6.73 -15.22 6.12
C ASP A 370 -6.68 -13.73 6.50
N LEU A 371 -6.25 -13.43 7.73
CA LEU A 371 -6.13 -12.08 8.23
C LEU A 371 -5.02 -11.30 7.53
N LEU A 372 -3.88 -11.95 7.22
CA LEU A 372 -2.81 -11.32 6.46
C LEU A 372 -3.24 -11.03 5.01
N ARG A 373 -4.04 -11.94 4.39
CA ARG A 373 -4.64 -11.67 3.06
C ARG A 373 -5.63 -10.51 3.14
N GLU A 374 -6.43 -10.43 4.18
CA GLU A 374 -7.39 -9.36 4.40
C GLU A 374 -6.70 -8.01 4.48
N SER A 375 -5.56 -7.90 5.18
CA SER A 375 -4.81 -6.65 5.34
C SER A 375 -4.28 -6.02 4.04
N ALA A 376 -4.40 -6.72 2.92
CA ALA A 376 -4.11 -6.23 1.57
C ALA A 376 -5.36 -6.32 0.67
N ALA A 377 -6.56 -6.36 1.26
CA ALA A 377 -7.82 -6.41 0.53
C ALA A 377 -8.23 -5.02 0.06
N ASP A 378 -8.22 -4.82 -1.24
CA ASP A 378 -8.65 -3.59 -1.90
C ASP A 378 -9.34 -3.90 -3.22
N VAL A 379 -10.25 -3.02 -3.65
CA VAL A 379 -10.99 -3.15 -4.90
C VAL A 379 -10.05 -3.28 -6.11
N GLY A 380 -8.97 -2.50 -6.13
CA GLY A 380 -7.98 -2.54 -7.20
C GLY A 380 -7.14 -3.82 -7.18
N ASN A 381 -6.89 -4.39 -6.01
CA ASN A 381 -6.17 -5.66 -5.86
C ASN A 381 -6.97 -6.85 -6.39
N ASP A 382 -8.30 -6.80 -6.42
CA ASP A 382 -9.12 -7.82 -7.07
C ASP A 382 -8.81 -7.96 -8.58
N GLU A 383 -8.37 -6.87 -9.21
CA GLU A 383 -7.96 -6.84 -10.62
C GLU A 383 -6.46 -7.06 -10.83
N ARG A 384 -5.62 -6.86 -9.79
CA ARG A 384 -4.15 -6.96 -9.86
C ARG A 384 -3.62 -8.35 -9.50
N LEU A 385 -4.13 -8.96 -8.43
CA LEU A 385 -3.57 -10.21 -7.88
C LEU A 385 -3.74 -11.40 -8.85
N GLY A 386 -2.74 -12.30 -8.83
CA GLY A 386 -2.78 -13.56 -9.56
C GLY A 386 -2.07 -13.58 -10.92
N GLY A 387 -1.31 -12.54 -11.26
CA GLY A 387 -0.52 -12.52 -12.49
C GLY A 387 0.28 -11.24 -12.69
N ASN A 388 1.15 -11.20 -13.69
CA ASN A 388 1.96 -10.02 -14.02
C ASN A 388 2.73 -9.47 -12.80
N GLU A 389 3.53 -10.31 -12.16
CA GLU A 389 4.35 -10.02 -10.96
C GLU A 389 3.57 -9.75 -9.66
N ALA A 390 2.25 -9.76 -9.68
CA ALA A 390 1.43 -9.71 -8.48
C ALA A 390 1.17 -11.13 -7.94
N PRO A 391 1.34 -11.37 -6.63
CA PRO A 391 1.16 -12.70 -6.06
C PRO A 391 -0.29 -13.20 -6.19
N PRO A 392 -0.52 -14.52 -6.16
CA PRO A 392 -1.87 -15.07 -6.11
C PRO A 392 -2.55 -14.72 -4.77
N ALA A 393 -3.89 -14.76 -4.75
CA ALA A 393 -4.70 -14.44 -3.58
C ALA A 393 -4.70 -15.55 -2.50
N VAL A 394 -3.57 -16.20 -2.32
CA VAL A 394 -3.29 -17.27 -1.33
C VAL A 394 -1.98 -16.96 -0.65
N ILE A 395 -2.00 -16.81 0.67
CA ILE A 395 -0.77 -16.60 1.43
C ILE A 395 0.07 -17.88 1.44
N SER A 396 1.35 -17.74 1.09
CA SER A 396 2.40 -18.74 1.25
C SER A 396 3.72 -18.03 1.54
N VAL A 397 4.67 -18.76 2.11
CA VAL A 397 5.98 -18.24 2.50
C VAL A 397 7.06 -18.83 1.61
N PHE A 398 7.88 -18.01 1.01
CA PHE A 398 9.09 -18.39 0.31
C PHE A 398 10.29 -18.23 1.25
N LEU A 399 11.08 -19.28 1.42
CA LEU A 399 12.29 -19.28 2.25
C LEU A 399 13.58 -19.34 1.42
N GLY A 400 13.51 -19.85 0.21
CA GLY A 400 14.65 -20.17 -0.62
C GLY A 400 15.33 -21.49 -0.22
N GLU A 401 16.28 -21.94 -1.06
CA GLU A 401 16.88 -23.26 -0.93
C GLU A 401 17.65 -23.51 0.37
N GLN A 402 18.38 -22.51 0.86
CA GLN A 402 19.19 -22.64 2.07
C GLN A 402 18.33 -22.88 3.32
N LEU A 403 17.35 -22.00 3.55
CA LEU A 403 16.50 -22.13 4.74
C LEU A 403 15.50 -23.27 4.61
N GLN A 404 15.08 -23.61 3.38
CA GLN A 404 14.26 -24.81 3.14
C GLN A 404 15.03 -26.08 3.55
N ASP A 405 16.30 -26.21 3.17
CA ASP A 405 17.14 -27.34 3.54
C ASP A 405 17.33 -27.43 5.06
N VAL A 406 17.57 -26.29 5.73
CA VAL A 406 17.68 -26.24 7.20
C VAL A 406 16.36 -26.67 7.85
N LEU A 407 15.21 -26.18 7.33
CA LEU A 407 13.90 -26.56 7.85
C LEU A 407 13.61 -28.05 7.68
N GLU A 408 13.95 -28.65 6.54
CA GLU A 408 13.80 -30.08 6.27
C GLU A 408 14.67 -30.95 7.21
N GLN A 409 15.89 -30.50 7.52
CA GLN A 409 16.74 -31.16 8.51
C GLN A 409 16.08 -31.11 9.91
N LEU A 410 15.58 -29.96 10.35
CA LEU A 410 14.87 -29.78 11.61
C LEU A 410 13.65 -30.69 11.73
N ILE A 411 12.83 -30.77 10.66
CA ILE A 411 11.65 -31.62 10.62
C ILE A 411 12.02 -33.12 10.72
N SER A 412 13.02 -33.55 9.93
CA SER A 412 13.36 -34.97 9.80
C SER A 412 14.15 -35.51 10.99
N THR A 413 15.11 -34.74 11.49
CA THR A 413 16.07 -35.23 12.54
C THR A 413 15.95 -34.49 13.87
N GLY A 414 15.27 -33.31 13.90
CA GLY A 414 15.20 -32.44 15.06
C GLY A 414 16.38 -31.49 15.22
N THR A 415 17.41 -31.65 14.39
CA THR A 415 18.62 -30.80 14.40
C THR A 415 19.07 -30.52 12.99
N ALA A 416 19.53 -29.32 12.72
CA ALA A 416 20.18 -28.96 11.46
C ALA A 416 21.70 -29.00 11.66
N THR A 417 22.42 -29.68 10.80
CA THR A 417 23.87 -29.94 10.94
C THR A 417 24.70 -29.15 9.93
N HIS A 418 24.08 -28.59 8.92
CA HIS A 418 24.74 -27.80 7.89
C HIS A 418 23.78 -26.83 7.22
N SER A 419 24.32 -25.82 6.56
CA SER A 419 23.60 -24.92 5.66
C SER A 419 24.24 -24.94 4.29
N LYS A 420 23.45 -24.91 3.25
CA LYS A 420 23.97 -24.68 1.89
C LYS A 420 24.68 -23.33 1.85
N THR A 421 25.87 -23.28 1.28
CA THR A 421 26.59 -22.03 1.03
C THR A 421 26.43 -21.61 -0.41
N GLY A 422 26.43 -20.32 -0.66
CA GLY A 422 26.45 -19.80 -2.01
C GLY A 422 27.68 -20.28 -2.77
N GLU A 423 27.55 -20.53 -4.07
CA GLU A 423 28.67 -20.85 -4.95
C GLU A 423 29.45 -19.57 -5.29
N ILE A 424 30.76 -19.70 -5.54
CA ILE A 424 31.54 -18.61 -6.09
C ILE A 424 31.15 -18.47 -7.56
N LEU A 425 30.67 -17.29 -7.94
CA LEU A 425 30.39 -16.96 -9.33
C LEU A 425 31.66 -16.40 -9.97
N ASP A 426 32.27 -17.21 -10.82
CA ASP A 426 33.33 -16.78 -11.75
C ASP A 426 32.68 -16.39 -13.09
N THR A 427 32.79 -15.13 -13.44
CA THR A 427 32.23 -14.61 -14.71
C THR A 427 33.10 -15.01 -15.93
N GLY A 428 34.27 -15.63 -15.72
CA GLY A 428 35.26 -15.93 -16.76
C GLY A 428 36.00 -14.69 -17.30
N VAL A 429 35.77 -13.52 -16.71
CA VAL A 429 36.40 -12.25 -17.13
C VAL A 429 37.42 -11.82 -16.09
N LYS A 430 38.70 -11.86 -16.43
CA LYS A 430 39.84 -11.59 -15.51
C LYS A 430 39.79 -10.22 -14.80
N THR A 431 39.08 -9.24 -15.35
CA THR A 431 38.95 -7.90 -14.77
C THR A 431 37.76 -7.76 -13.86
N LEU A 432 36.88 -8.74 -13.77
CA LEU A 432 35.74 -8.79 -12.84
C LEU A 432 36.12 -9.62 -11.62
N PRO A 433 35.86 -9.15 -10.42
CA PRO A 433 36.09 -9.94 -9.21
C PRO A 433 35.14 -11.13 -9.14
N ASP A 434 35.63 -12.24 -8.61
CA ASP A 434 34.77 -13.32 -8.18
C ASP A 434 33.94 -12.87 -6.98
N PHE A 435 32.66 -13.28 -6.91
CA PHE A 435 31.81 -12.97 -5.78
C PHE A 435 30.97 -14.20 -5.39
N MET A 436 30.59 -14.24 -4.12
CA MET A 436 29.68 -15.27 -3.65
C MET A 436 28.28 -14.97 -4.18
N LYS A 437 27.71 -15.95 -4.86
CA LYS A 437 26.30 -15.94 -5.23
C LYS A 437 25.46 -16.04 -3.94
N ASP A 438 24.37 -15.30 -3.86
CA ASP A 438 23.40 -15.53 -2.80
C ASP A 438 22.92 -16.98 -2.82
N ALA A 439 22.76 -17.57 -1.65
CA ALA A 439 22.37 -18.98 -1.55
C ALA A 439 20.95 -19.25 -2.05
N THR A 440 20.16 -18.20 -2.28
CA THR A 440 18.78 -18.26 -2.77
C THR A 440 18.51 -17.19 -3.79
N ASP A 441 17.70 -17.51 -4.80
CA ASP A 441 17.14 -16.52 -5.72
C ASP A 441 15.83 -15.95 -5.15
N ARG A 442 15.33 -14.85 -5.74
CA ARG A 442 14.04 -14.25 -5.38
C ARG A 442 12.91 -15.00 -6.08
N ASN A 443 11.79 -15.19 -5.40
CA ASN A 443 10.56 -15.70 -6.00
C ASN A 443 9.53 -14.56 -6.16
N ARG A 444 9.43 -14.02 -7.36
CA ARG A 444 8.52 -12.93 -7.68
C ARG A 444 7.02 -13.30 -7.59
N THR A 445 6.72 -14.60 -7.52
CA THR A 445 5.33 -15.08 -7.40
C THR A 445 4.90 -15.33 -5.96
N SER A 446 5.82 -15.25 -4.98
CA SER A 446 5.50 -15.46 -3.58
C SER A 446 4.87 -14.22 -2.95
N PRO A 447 3.77 -14.36 -2.20
CA PRO A 447 3.16 -13.23 -1.49
C PRO A 447 3.95 -12.78 -0.25
N PHE A 448 4.71 -13.69 0.37
CA PHE A 448 5.51 -13.41 1.56
C PHE A 448 6.86 -14.12 1.46
N ALA A 449 7.90 -13.38 1.14
CA ALA A 449 9.21 -13.93 0.81
C ALA A 449 10.29 -13.51 1.81
N PHE A 450 11.10 -14.46 2.29
CA PHE A 450 12.31 -14.15 3.03
C PHE A 450 13.41 -13.71 2.06
N THR A 451 13.97 -12.51 2.28
CA THR A 451 14.95 -11.90 1.38
C THR A 451 16.25 -11.54 2.11
N GLY A 452 16.84 -12.51 2.77
CA GLY A 452 18.16 -12.42 3.43
C GLY A 452 18.09 -12.06 4.91
N ASN A 453 17.43 -10.96 5.29
CA ASN A 453 17.31 -10.53 6.70
C ASN A 453 16.00 -9.79 6.98
N LYS A 454 15.00 -10.03 6.16
CA LYS A 454 13.66 -9.44 6.25
C LYS A 454 12.65 -10.30 5.49
N PHE A 455 11.38 -10.08 5.76
CA PHE A 455 10.29 -10.60 4.95
C PHE A 455 9.71 -9.49 4.06
N GLU A 456 9.49 -9.81 2.81
CA GLU A 456 8.85 -8.96 1.82
C GLU A 456 7.40 -9.41 1.61
N PHE A 457 6.44 -8.59 2.04
CA PHE A 457 5.01 -8.80 1.78
C PHE A 457 4.60 -8.05 0.53
N ARG A 458 4.25 -8.78 -0.52
CA ARG A 458 4.11 -8.28 -1.90
C ARG A 458 2.68 -7.96 -2.33
N MET A 459 1.69 -8.11 -1.44
CA MET A 459 0.27 -7.99 -1.81
C MET A 459 -0.28 -6.56 -1.68
N VAL A 460 0.34 -5.69 -0.92
CA VAL A 460 -0.19 -4.34 -0.63
C VAL A 460 -0.39 -3.56 -1.93
N GLY A 461 -1.56 -2.93 -2.09
CA GLY A 461 -1.90 -2.14 -3.26
C GLY A 461 -1.15 -0.80 -3.35
N SER A 462 -1.02 -0.26 -4.56
CA SER A 462 -0.28 0.99 -4.80
C SER A 462 -0.86 2.19 -4.05
N ARG A 463 -2.17 2.27 -3.90
CA ARG A 463 -2.85 3.36 -3.18
C ARG A 463 -3.03 3.14 -1.70
N ASP A 464 -2.87 1.88 -1.22
CA ASP A 464 -3.18 1.52 0.15
C ASP A 464 -2.20 2.11 1.17
N SER A 465 -2.64 2.23 2.41
CA SER A 465 -1.74 2.47 3.54
C SER A 465 -0.98 1.18 3.87
N ILE A 466 0.30 1.31 4.20
CA ILE A 466 1.08 0.17 4.72
C ILE A 466 0.77 -0.11 6.19
N SER A 467 -0.04 0.70 6.85
CA SER A 467 -0.31 0.54 8.29
C SER A 467 -1.03 -0.76 8.59
N GLU A 468 -2.04 -1.13 7.82
CA GLU A 468 -2.92 -2.28 8.11
C GLU A 468 -2.16 -3.61 8.07
N CYS A 469 -1.40 -3.87 7.01
CA CYS A 469 -0.60 -5.09 6.92
C CYS A 469 0.47 -5.18 8.02
N ASN A 470 1.04 -4.05 8.44
CA ASN A 470 2.01 -4.03 9.52
C ASN A 470 1.36 -4.21 10.91
N VAL A 471 0.13 -3.71 11.12
CA VAL A 471 -0.66 -4.02 12.31
C VAL A 471 -0.86 -5.52 12.44
N VAL A 472 -1.26 -6.18 11.36
CA VAL A 472 -1.45 -7.63 11.33
C VAL A 472 -0.14 -8.35 11.58
N LEU A 473 0.92 -8.08 10.80
CA LEU A 473 2.23 -8.74 10.95
C LEU A 473 2.79 -8.61 12.35
N ASN A 474 2.77 -7.42 12.93
CA ASN A 474 3.26 -7.19 14.29
C ASN A 474 2.46 -7.99 15.32
N THR A 475 1.12 -8.02 15.19
CA THR A 475 0.26 -8.63 16.20
C THR A 475 0.28 -10.16 16.16
N ILE A 476 0.25 -10.75 14.95
CA ILE A 476 0.35 -12.23 14.81
C ILE A 476 1.71 -12.74 15.26
N ALA A 477 2.80 -12.00 14.94
CA ALA A 477 4.13 -12.35 15.43
C ALA A 477 4.22 -12.23 16.97
N ALA A 478 3.63 -11.16 17.55
CA ALA A 478 3.58 -10.99 19.01
C ALA A 478 2.83 -12.12 19.71
N GLU A 479 1.74 -12.64 19.13
CA GLU A 479 1.00 -13.78 19.69
C GLU A 479 1.87 -15.02 19.81
N VAL A 480 2.56 -15.38 18.72
CA VAL A 480 3.39 -16.60 18.71
C VAL A 480 4.65 -16.41 19.54
N PHE A 481 5.25 -15.22 19.59
CA PHE A 481 6.35 -14.93 20.51
C PHE A 481 5.92 -15.06 21.96
N ARG A 482 4.71 -14.61 22.34
CA ARG A 482 4.14 -14.80 23.68
C ARG A 482 4.00 -16.28 24.01
N GLU A 483 3.40 -17.06 23.10
CA GLU A 483 3.23 -18.50 23.28
C GLU A 483 4.58 -19.21 23.48
N ALA A 484 5.55 -18.90 22.61
CA ALA A 484 6.90 -19.46 22.72
C ALA A 484 7.57 -19.11 24.05
N CYS A 485 7.47 -17.84 24.47
CA CYS A 485 8.01 -17.39 25.75
C CYS A 485 7.34 -18.10 26.93
N ASP A 486 6.01 -18.22 26.96
CA ASP A 486 5.27 -18.92 28.03
C ASP A 486 5.73 -20.37 28.19
N ARG A 487 5.95 -21.05 27.06
CA ARG A 487 6.45 -22.45 27.07
C ARG A 487 7.90 -22.57 27.52
N LEU A 488 8.76 -21.68 27.01
CA LEU A 488 10.20 -21.70 27.32
C LEU A 488 10.49 -21.27 28.77
N GLU A 489 9.73 -20.31 29.31
CA GLU A 489 9.86 -19.92 30.73
C GLU A 489 9.40 -20.99 31.72
N ALA A 490 8.46 -21.84 31.31
CA ALA A 490 7.97 -22.97 32.12
C ALA A 490 8.84 -24.24 32.01
N ALA A 491 9.82 -24.27 31.10
CA ALA A 491 10.65 -25.45 30.86
C ALA A 491 11.73 -25.60 31.93
N GLU A 492 12.00 -26.85 32.35
CA GLU A 492 13.11 -27.17 33.28
C GLU A 492 14.47 -27.08 32.57
N ASP A 493 14.54 -27.43 31.30
CA ASP A 493 15.73 -27.37 30.44
C ASP A 493 15.44 -26.53 29.20
N PHE A 494 15.98 -25.30 29.17
CA PHE A 494 15.77 -24.33 28.09
C PHE A 494 16.30 -24.84 26.74
N ASP A 495 17.52 -25.43 26.75
CA ASP A 495 18.16 -25.85 25.49
C ASP A 495 17.38 -26.97 24.80
N THR A 496 16.91 -27.94 25.53
CA THR A 496 16.04 -29.01 25.01
C THR A 496 14.70 -28.42 24.56
N ALA A 497 14.08 -27.59 25.39
CA ALA A 497 12.76 -27.04 25.09
C ALA A 497 12.74 -26.14 23.83
N VAL A 498 13.78 -25.33 23.59
CA VAL A 498 13.83 -24.46 22.39
C VAL A 498 14.00 -25.29 21.12
N HIS A 499 14.80 -26.35 21.13
CA HIS A 499 14.94 -27.26 19.99
C HIS A 499 13.66 -28.03 19.69
N ASP A 500 12.99 -28.54 20.71
CA ASP A 500 11.69 -29.22 20.56
C ASP A 500 10.63 -28.28 20.02
N LEU A 501 10.59 -27.04 20.48
CA LEU A 501 9.66 -26.03 20.02
C LEU A 501 9.90 -25.63 18.53
N ILE A 502 11.16 -25.43 18.15
CA ILE A 502 11.53 -25.16 16.75
C ILE A 502 11.09 -26.31 15.84
N LYS A 503 11.38 -27.56 16.27
CA LYS A 503 10.97 -28.77 15.52
C LYS A 503 9.46 -28.88 15.38
N GLU A 504 8.72 -28.65 16.47
CA GLU A 504 7.26 -28.69 16.49
C GLU A 504 6.69 -27.65 15.51
N TYR A 505 7.08 -26.38 15.64
CA TYR A 505 6.58 -25.32 14.77
C TYR A 505 6.95 -25.53 13.30
N ALA A 506 8.19 -25.96 13.04
CA ALA A 506 8.63 -26.31 11.69
C ALA A 506 7.77 -27.44 11.08
N THR A 507 7.48 -28.49 11.88
CA THR A 507 6.70 -29.64 11.41
C THR A 507 5.24 -29.31 11.17
N GLU A 508 4.60 -28.59 12.09
CA GLU A 508 3.17 -28.31 12.01
C GLU A 508 2.83 -27.26 10.97
N HIS A 509 3.72 -26.27 10.75
CA HIS A 509 3.47 -25.13 9.89
C HIS A 509 4.23 -25.17 8.55
N GLN A 510 4.88 -26.28 8.19
CA GLN A 510 5.53 -26.44 6.88
C GLN A 510 4.56 -26.28 5.70
N ARG A 511 3.25 -26.49 5.92
CA ARG A 511 2.23 -26.39 4.86
C ARG A 511 2.16 -25.01 4.23
N ILE A 512 2.56 -23.93 4.94
CA ILE A 512 2.56 -22.56 4.43
C ILE A 512 3.76 -22.30 3.52
N VAL A 513 4.84 -23.10 3.63
CA VAL A 513 6.08 -22.89 2.86
C VAL A 513 5.91 -23.39 1.44
N PHE A 514 6.18 -22.52 0.47
CA PHE A 514 6.12 -22.86 -0.95
C PHE A 514 7.20 -22.10 -1.72
N ASN A 515 8.16 -22.82 -2.29
CA ASN A 515 9.27 -22.26 -3.06
C ASN A 515 9.06 -22.37 -4.61
N GLY A 516 7.88 -22.85 -5.03
CA GLY A 516 7.55 -23.05 -6.46
C GLY A 516 6.96 -21.83 -7.12
N ASN A 517 6.48 -22.04 -8.37
CA ASN A 517 5.80 -21.00 -9.13
C ASN A 517 4.34 -20.82 -8.67
N GLY A 518 4.05 -19.70 -7.99
CA GLY A 518 2.71 -19.36 -7.49
C GLY A 518 1.67 -19.09 -8.60
N TYR A 519 2.08 -18.90 -9.84
CA TYR A 519 1.18 -18.73 -10.98
C TYR A 519 0.78 -20.04 -11.66
N ALA A 520 1.43 -21.15 -11.28
CA ALA A 520 1.09 -22.44 -11.83
C ALA A 520 -0.33 -22.85 -11.44
N PRO A 521 -1.18 -23.34 -12.36
CA PRO A 521 -2.54 -23.78 -12.04
C PRO A 521 -2.60 -24.86 -10.96
N GLU A 522 -1.55 -25.67 -10.86
CA GLU A 522 -1.38 -26.72 -9.86
C GLU A 522 -1.24 -26.17 -8.44
N TRP A 523 -0.75 -24.92 -8.29
CA TRP A 523 -0.57 -24.31 -6.98
C TRP A 523 -1.89 -24.08 -6.25
N GLU A 524 -2.91 -23.58 -6.92
CA GLU A 524 -4.23 -23.39 -6.29
C GLU A 524 -4.80 -24.71 -5.77
N ALA A 525 -4.70 -25.79 -6.59
CA ALA A 525 -5.13 -27.12 -6.19
C ALA A 525 -4.33 -27.64 -4.98
N GLU A 526 -3.01 -27.42 -4.97
CA GLU A 526 -2.12 -27.80 -3.87
C GLU A 526 -2.41 -26.96 -2.60
N ALA A 527 -2.61 -25.67 -2.72
CA ALA A 527 -2.97 -24.80 -1.61
C ALA A 527 -4.28 -25.26 -0.94
N LYS A 528 -5.28 -25.61 -1.76
CA LYS A 528 -6.54 -26.19 -1.28
C LYS A 528 -6.34 -27.53 -0.58
N ARG A 529 -5.47 -28.40 -1.12
CA ARG A 529 -5.12 -29.69 -0.50
C ARG A 529 -4.44 -29.49 0.86
N ARG A 530 -3.60 -28.44 0.99
CA ARG A 530 -2.93 -28.04 2.24
C ARG A 530 -3.88 -27.37 3.23
N GLY A 531 -5.10 -27.03 2.83
CA GLY A 531 -6.07 -26.31 3.67
C GLY A 531 -5.73 -24.84 3.88
N LEU A 532 -5.00 -24.22 2.94
CA LEU A 532 -4.70 -22.80 2.98
C LEU A 532 -5.92 -21.98 2.53
N PRO A 533 -6.20 -20.82 3.17
CA PRO A 533 -7.29 -19.93 2.74
C PRO A 533 -7.06 -19.40 1.33
N ILE A 534 -8.07 -19.52 0.47
CA ILE A 534 -8.10 -18.93 -0.88
C ILE A 534 -9.16 -17.85 -0.89
N LEU A 535 -8.74 -16.59 -0.89
CA LEU A 535 -9.60 -15.42 -0.76
C LEU A 535 -9.40 -14.50 -1.97
N PRO A 536 -10.08 -14.80 -3.10
CA PRO A 536 -9.80 -14.17 -4.39
C PRO A 536 -10.21 -12.70 -4.46
N SER A 537 -11.16 -12.26 -3.66
CA SER A 537 -11.63 -10.87 -3.65
C SER A 537 -11.57 -10.22 -2.27
N MET A 538 -11.67 -8.90 -2.26
CA MET A 538 -11.83 -8.12 -1.02
C MET A 538 -13.05 -8.59 -0.22
N VAL A 539 -14.19 -8.81 -0.89
CA VAL A 539 -15.44 -9.26 -0.22
C VAL A 539 -15.28 -10.62 0.44
N ASP A 540 -14.45 -11.51 -0.11
CA ASP A 540 -14.14 -12.81 0.50
C ASP A 540 -13.19 -12.67 1.70
N ALA A 541 -12.34 -11.69 1.72
CA ALA A 541 -11.31 -11.50 2.73
C ALA A 541 -11.84 -10.78 4.00
N ILE A 542 -12.71 -9.78 3.84
CA ILE A 542 -13.25 -8.97 4.94
C ILE A 542 -13.76 -9.79 6.14
N PRO A 543 -14.44 -10.96 5.97
CA PRO A 543 -14.90 -11.75 7.13
C PRO A 543 -13.78 -12.19 8.08
N ALA A 544 -12.52 -12.23 7.66
CA ALA A 544 -11.39 -12.58 8.51
C ALA A 544 -11.24 -11.64 9.72
N LEU A 545 -11.56 -10.34 9.55
CA LEU A 545 -11.49 -9.34 10.62
C LEU A 545 -12.38 -9.64 11.83
N THR A 546 -13.55 -10.23 11.61
CA THR A 546 -14.60 -10.37 12.65
C THR A 546 -14.74 -11.79 13.17
N THR A 547 -13.81 -12.70 12.80
CA THR A 547 -13.76 -14.04 13.39
C THR A 547 -13.44 -13.96 14.88
N ASP A 548 -13.96 -14.88 15.68
CA ASP A 548 -13.63 -14.93 17.12
C ASP A 548 -12.13 -15.09 17.36
N LYS A 549 -11.42 -15.75 16.44
CA LYS A 549 -9.95 -15.88 16.47
C LYS A 549 -9.27 -14.51 16.33
N ALA A 550 -9.65 -13.73 15.32
CA ALA A 550 -9.09 -12.39 15.10
C ALA A 550 -9.42 -11.43 16.25
N VAL A 551 -10.67 -11.44 16.73
CA VAL A 551 -11.08 -10.62 17.88
C VAL A 551 -10.25 -10.96 19.11
N LYS A 552 -10.11 -12.26 19.45
CA LYS A 552 -9.29 -12.70 20.59
C LYS A 552 -7.82 -12.29 20.45
N LEU A 553 -7.26 -12.42 19.25
CA LEU A 553 -5.91 -11.97 18.94
C LEU A 553 -5.74 -10.50 19.29
N PHE A 554 -6.51 -9.63 18.65
CA PHE A 554 -6.34 -8.20 18.77
C PHE A 554 -6.69 -7.65 20.16
N GLU A 555 -7.74 -8.14 20.79
CA GLU A 555 -8.12 -7.76 22.17
C GLU A 555 -7.05 -8.18 23.19
N SER A 556 -6.41 -9.33 23.00
CA SER A 556 -5.36 -9.82 23.91
C SER A 556 -4.12 -8.94 23.97
N PHE A 557 -3.92 -8.11 22.96
CA PHE A 557 -2.83 -7.12 22.86
C PHE A 557 -3.32 -5.67 22.88
N ASN A 558 -4.60 -5.44 23.14
CA ASN A 558 -5.21 -4.10 23.10
C ASN A 558 -4.99 -3.35 21.79
N VAL A 559 -4.87 -4.07 20.66
CA VAL A 559 -4.68 -3.47 19.32
C VAL A 559 -6.01 -2.99 18.77
N PHE A 560 -7.01 -3.85 18.78
CA PHE A 560 -8.41 -3.53 18.44
C PHE A 560 -9.37 -4.14 19.45
N THR A 561 -10.49 -3.47 19.66
CA THR A 561 -11.68 -4.05 20.27
C THR A 561 -12.54 -4.73 19.20
N ARG A 562 -13.46 -5.62 19.59
CA ARG A 562 -14.46 -6.20 18.68
C ARG A 562 -15.22 -5.11 17.91
N ALA A 563 -15.65 -4.05 18.59
CA ALA A 563 -16.38 -2.96 17.97
C ALA A 563 -15.56 -2.21 16.90
N GLU A 564 -14.26 -2.01 17.13
CA GLU A 564 -13.36 -1.41 16.14
C GLU A 564 -13.16 -2.31 14.92
N LEU A 565 -13.11 -3.64 15.08
CA LEU A 565 -12.98 -4.60 13.97
C LEU A 565 -14.29 -4.69 13.16
N GLU A 566 -15.42 -4.77 13.81
CA GLU A 566 -16.75 -4.79 13.16
C GLU A 566 -16.98 -3.50 12.36
N SER A 567 -16.60 -2.36 12.93
CA SER A 567 -16.65 -1.07 12.25
C SER A 567 -15.78 -1.04 10.97
N ARG A 568 -14.55 -1.56 11.04
CA ARG A 568 -13.67 -1.62 9.87
C ARG A 568 -14.24 -2.50 8.78
N ALA A 569 -14.74 -3.68 9.12
CA ALA A 569 -15.38 -4.58 8.18
C ALA A 569 -16.56 -3.91 7.47
N GLU A 570 -17.41 -3.18 8.20
CA GLU A 570 -18.55 -2.46 7.64
C GLU A 570 -18.11 -1.35 6.69
N ILE A 571 -17.10 -0.56 7.07
CA ILE A 571 -16.52 0.50 6.22
C ILE A 571 -15.92 -0.10 4.94
N GLN A 572 -15.27 -1.26 5.02
CA GLN A 572 -14.69 -1.93 3.85
C GLN A 572 -15.77 -2.43 2.89
N TYR A 573 -16.85 -3.07 3.40
CA TYR A 573 -17.98 -3.48 2.55
C TYR A 573 -18.65 -2.29 1.87
N GLU A 574 -18.90 -1.23 2.62
CA GLU A 574 -19.48 0.01 2.08
C GLU A 574 -18.54 0.64 1.03
N GLY A 575 -17.25 0.68 1.31
CA GLY A 575 -16.21 1.18 0.41
C GLY A 575 -16.16 0.41 -0.90
N TYR A 576 -16.18 -0.93 -0.84
CA TYR A 576 -16.23 -1.81 -2.01
C TYR A 576 -17.46 -1.52 -2.88
N ALA A 577 -18.64 -1.54 -2.26
CA ALA A 577 -19.89 -1.32 -2.98
C ALA A 577 -19.94 0.07 -3.64
N LYS A 578 -19.48 1.11 -2.96
CA LYS A 578 -19.40 2.48 -3.49
C LYS A 578 -18.42 2.59 -4.66
N ALA A 579 -17.24 2.00 -4.54
CA ALA A 579 -16.22 2.03 -5.59
C ALA A 579 -16.72 1.38 -6.88
N ILE A 580 -17.22 0.15 -6.80
CA ILE A 580 -17.77 -0.56 -7.96
C ILE A 580 -18.99 0.15 -8.54
N ASN A 581 -19.86 0.74 -7.70
CA ASN A 581 -20.99 1.54 -8.18
C ASN A 581 -20.55 2.75 -8.99
N ILE A 582 -19.51 3.47 -8.53
CA ILE A 582 -18.94 4.60 -9.27
C ILE A 582 -18.36 4.13 -10.60
N GLU A 583 -17.61 3.05 -10.63
CA GLU A 583 -17.07 2.45 -11.85
C GLU A 583 -18.17 2.06 -12.84
N ALA A 584 -19.18 1.31 -12.37
CA ALA A 584 -20.29 0.89 -13.19
C ALA A 584 -21.09 2.05 -13.79
N LYS A 585 -21.41 3.07 -12.97
CA LYS A 585 -22.06 4.29 -13.43
C LYS A 585 -21.20 5.07 -14.43
N THR A 586 -19.88 5.10 -14.22
CA THR A 586 -18.94 5.74 -15.15
C THR A 586 -18.91 5.03 -16.50
N MET A 587 -18.92 3.68 -16.51
CA MET A 587 -19.01 2.90 -17.75
C MET A 587 -20.29 3.24 -18.53
N VAL A 588 -21.44 3.27 -17.85
CA VAL A 588 -22.73 3.62 -18.45
C VAL A 588 -22.69 5.04 -19.02
N ASP A 589 -22.16 6.01 -18.28
CA ASP A 589 -22.04 7.42 -18.73
C ASP A 589 -21.17 7.55 -19.99
N ILE A 590 -19.98 6.92 -19.98
CA ILE A 590 -19.07 6.94 -21.13
C ILE A 590 -19.70 6.24 -22.34
N ALA A 591 -20.27 5.06 -22.14
CA ALA A 591 -20.91 4.31 -23.23
C ALA A 591 -22.06 5.11 -23.87
N THR A 592 -22.92 5.71 -23.03
CA THR A 592 -24.08 6.47 -23.48
C THR A 592 -23.70 7.76 -24.21
N LYS A 593 -22.76 8.54 -23.63
CA LYS A 593 -22.50 9.91 -24.08
C LYS A 593 -21.36 10.02 -25.09
N GLN A 594 -20.47 9.04 -25.15
CA GLN A 594 -19.26 9.12 -25.95
C GLN A 594 -19.17 7.97 -26.97
N ILE A 595 -19.21 6.71 -26.53
CA ILE A 595 -18.93 5.56 -27.39
C ILE A 595 -20.06 5.32 -28.40
N ILE A 596 -21.30 5.14 -27.91
CA ILE A 596 -22.45 4.90 -28.78
C ILE A 596 -22.62 6.01 -29.84
N PRO A 597 -22.60 7.30 -29.51
CA PRO A 597 -22.66 8.36 -30.50
C PRO A 597 -21.51 8.36 -31.51
N ALA A 598 -20.28 8.03 -31.09
CA ALA A 598 -19.13 7.94 -31.98
C ALA A 598 -19.29 6.78 -32.97
N VAL A 599 -19.71 5.61 -32.53
CA VAL A 599 -19.96 4.45 -33.40
C VAL A 599 -21.11 4.71 -34.38
N ILE A 600 -22.19 5.39 -33.95
CA ILE A 600 -23.28 5.79 -34.85
C ILE A 600 -22.76 6.71 -35.97
N ARG A 601 -21.91 7.69 -35.63
CA ARG A 601 -21.29 8.55 -36.66
C ARG A 601 -20.42 7.74 -37.63
N TYR A 602 -19.62 6.81 -37.12
CA TYR A 602 -18.77 5.95 -37.93
C TYR A 602 -19.59 5.06 -38.88
N THR A 603 -20.65 4.40 -38.40
CA THR A 603 -21.55 3.61 -39.25
C THR A 603 -22.24 4.45 -40.31
N THR A 604 -22.58 5.72 -40.03
CA THR A 604 -23.12 6.68 -41.03
C THR A 604 -22.10 6.94 -42.13
N VAL A 605 -20.83 7.22 -41.79
CA VAL A 605 -19.76 7.45 -42.79
C VAL A 605 -19.56 6.23 -43.69
N LEU A 606 -19.57 5.00 -43.11
CA LEU A 606 -19.48 3.75 -43.88
C LEU A 606 -20.66 3.60 -44.85
N ALA A 607 -21.89 3.83 -44.38
CA ALA A 607 -23.10 3.72 -45.19
C ALA A 607 -23.11 4.76 -46.33
N GLU A 608 -22.70 5.99 -46.06
CA GLU A 608 -22.55 7.05 -47.09
C GLU A 608 -21.46 6.68 -48.09
N SER A 609 -20.33 6.15 -47.68
CA SER A 609 -19.27 5.64 -48.55
C SER A 609 -19.79 4.54 -49.52
N ILE A 610 -20.52 3.52 -49.00
CA ILE A 610 -21.11 2.48 -49.79
C ILE A 610 -22.03 3.08 -50.85
N ASN A 611 -22.94 3.95 -50.44
CA ASN A 611 -23.91 4.57 -51.38
C ASN A 611 -23.22 5.42 -52.45
N SER A 612 -22.24 6.22 -52.08
CA SER A 612 -21.51 7.11 -52.97
C SER A 612 -20.69 6.31 -54.01
N VAL A 613 -19.98 5.27 -53.57
CA VAL A 613 -19.21 4.40 -54.48
C VAL A 613 -20.13 3.65 -55.47
N LYS A 614 -21.24 3.07 -54.98
CA LYS A 614 -22.21 2.36 -55.79
C LYS A 614 -22.95 3.31 -56.75
N ALA A 615 -23.14 4.56 -56.42
CA ALA A 615 -23.73 5.56 -57.30
C ALA A 615 -22.83 5.90 -58.51
N VAL A 616 -21.50 5.81 -58.37
CA VAL A 616 -20.55 5.95 -59.47
C VAL A 616 -20.59 4.74 -60.40
N SER A 617 -20.56 3.53 -59.85
CA SER A 617 -20.74 2.29 -60.59
C SER A 617 -21.12 1.14 -59.65
N ALA A 618 -22.22 0.45 -59.99
CA ALA A 618 -22.69 -0.73 -59.26
C ALA A 618 -21.67 -1.91 -59.27
N ALA A 619 -20.73 -1.90 -60.22
CA ALA A 619 -19.69 -2.93 -60.33
C ALA A 619 -18.50 -2.72 -59.35
N LEU A 620 -18.35 -1.55 -58.72
CA LEU A 620 -17.28 -1.29 -57.77
C LEU A 620 -17.44 -2.16 -56.51
N ASP A 621 -16.35 -2.69 -56.03
CA ASP A 621 -16.31 -3.45 -54.79
C ASP A 621 -16.41 -2.56 -53.54
N VAL A 622 -17.36 -2.87 -52.68
CA VAL A 622 -17.58 -2.21 -51.38
C VAL A 622 -17.61 -3.21 -50.23
N SER A 623 -17.05 -4.40 -50.45
CA SER A 623 -17.05 -5.49 -49.45
C SER A 623 -16.40 -5.09 -48.13
N VAL A 624 -15.34 -4.30 -48.17
CA VAL A 624 -14.64 -3.81 -46.96
C VAL A 624 -15.55 -2.92 -46.13
N GLN A 625 -16.17 -1.91 -46.77
CA GLN A 625 -17.06 -0.97 -46.07
C GLN A 625 -18.29 -1.71 -45.51
N THR A 626 -18.83 -2.66 -46.29
CA THR A 626 -19.99 -3.48 -45.86
C THR A 626 -19.64 -4.35 -44.65
N SER A 627 -18.51 -5.04 -44.67
CA SER A 627 -18.03 -5.85 -43.54
C SER A 627 -17.81 -5.06 -42.29
N LEU A 628 -17.17 -3.85 -42.39
CA LEU A 628 -16.97 -2.94 -41.25
C LEU A 628 -18.31 -2.42 -40.72
N LEU A 629 -19.26 -2.08 -41.61
CA LEU A 629 -20.59 -1.60 -41.20
C LEU A 629 -21.37 -2.68 -40.44
N GLU A 630 -21.39 -3.90 -40.97
CA GLU A 630 -22.06 -5.05 -40.33
C GLU A 630 -21.47 -5.34 -38.97
N LYS A 631 -20.14 -5.45 -38.87
CA LYS A 631 -19.44 -5.69 -37.60
C LYS A 631 -19.68 -4.59 -36.59
N SER A 632 -19.53 -3.33 -36.98
CA SER A 632 -19.74 -2.19 -36.10
C SER A 632 -21.19 -2.09 -35.61
N SER A 633 -22.18 -2.39 -36.49
CA SER A 633 -23.60 -2.39 -36.10
C SER A 633 -23.93 -3.50 -35.12
N THR A 634 -23.34 -4.70 -35.31
CA THR A 634 -23.51 -5.82 -34.39
C THR A 634 -22.95 -5.51 -33.02
N LEU A 635 -21.69 -5.05 -32.94
CA LEU A 635 -21.03 -4.69 -31.68
C LEU A 635 -21.73 -3.51 -30.98
N LEU A 636 -22.28 -2.55 -31.74
CA LEU A 636 -23.09 -1.46 -31.20
C LEU A 636 -24.36 -1.97 -30.51
N ALA A 637 -25.05 -2.93 -31.12
CA ALA A 637 -26.23 -3.56 -30.52
C ALA A 637 -25.87 -4.35 -29.25
N GLU A 638 -24.77 -5.11 -29.28
CA GLU A 638 -24.25 -5.83 -28.11
C GLU A 638 -23.85 -4.88 -26.98
N THR A 639 -23.15 -3.76 -27.31
CA THR A 639 -22.81 -2.71 -26.37
C THR A 639 -24.05 -2.14 -25.68
N LYS A 640 -25.10 -1.83 -26.46
CA LYS A 640 -26.35 -1.29 -25.92
C LYS A 640 -27.05 -2.29 -24.99
N ALA A 641 -27.13 -3.54 -25.39
CA ALA A 641 -27.74 -4.59 -24.59
C ALA A 641 -26.99 -4.82 -23.26
N ALA A 642 -25.66 -4.88 -23.31
CA ALA A 642 -24.82 -5.03 -22.12
C ALA A 642 -24.92 -3.83 -21.18
N MET A 643 -24.96 -2.60 -21.74
CA MET A 643 -25.15 -1.36 -20.98
C MET A 643 -26.52 -1.33 -20.27
N ASP A 644 -27.60 -1.73 -20.95
CA ASP A 644 -28.93 -1.78 -20.36
C ASP A 644 -29.01 -2.82 -19.23
N LYS A 645 -28.38 -3.97 -19.41
CA LYS A 645 -28.26 -4.97 -18.35
C LYS A 645 -27.49 -4.42 -17.15
N LEU A 646 -26.34 -3.77 -17.36
CA LEU A 646 -25.56 -3.15 -16.29
C LEU A 646 -26.39 -2.08 -15.56
N SER A 647 -27.11 -1.23 -16.28
CA SER A 647 -27.97 -0.19 -15.70
C SER A 647 -29.09 -0.80 -14.83
N GLY A 648 -29.67 -1.91 -15.27
CA GLY A 648 -30.68 -2.66 -14.50
C GLY A 648 -30.10 -3.19 -13.19
N LEU A 649 -28.92 -3.79 -13.23
CA LEU A 649 -28.23 -4.32 -12.04
C LEU A 649 -27.80 -3.21 -11.06
N ILE A 650 -27.37 -2.05 -11.55
CA ILE A 650 -27.08 -0.89 -10.70
C ILE A 650 -28.35 -0.45 -9.93
N ALA A 651 -29.49 -0.42 -10.60
CA ALA A 651 -30.77 -0.08 -9.94
C ALA A 651 -31.21 -1.15 -8.94
N GLU A 652 -31.02 -2.44 -9.28
CA GLU A 652 -31.32 -3.57 -8.40
C GLU A 652 -30.45 -3.54 -7.13
N ALA A 653 -29.19 -3.10 -7.22
CA ALA A 653 -28.29 -3.00 -6.07
C ALA A 653 -28.82 -2.12 -4.93
N GLU A 654 -29.69 -1.14 -5.23
CA GLU A 654 -30.32 -0.29 -4.23
C GLU A 654 -31.33 -1.05 -3.34
N ALA A 655 -31.84 -2.19 -3.81
CA ALA A 655 -32.76 -3.04 -3.04
C ALA A 655 -32.04 -3.96 -2.03
N HIS A 656 -30.73 -4.13 -2.17
CA HIS A 656 -29.93 -4.92 -1.24
C HIS A 656 -29.60 -4.13 0.02
N GLU A 657 -29.55 -4.82 1.17
CA GLU A 657 -29.15 -4.23 2.44
C GLU A 657 -27.73 -3.68 2.36
N GLU A 658 -27.48 -2.51 2.96
CA GLU A 658 -26.15 -1.93 3.03
C GLU A 658 -25.17 -2.86 3.77
N GLY A 659 -23.87 -2.70 3.49
CA GLY A 659 -22.85 -3.58 4.05
C GLY A 659 -22.60 -4.80 3.19
N ARG A 660 -22.49 -5.97 3.82
CA ARG A 660 -22.05 -7.20 3.18
C ARG A 660 -22.95 -7.65 2.01
N ASP A 661 -24.28 -7.63 2.20
CA ASP A 661 -25.22 -8.13 1.18
C ASP A 661 -25.06 -7.36 -0.13
N ARG A 662 -25.02 -6.03 -0.04
CA ARG A 662 -24.81 -5.16 -1.21
C ARG A 662 -23.44 -5.36 -1.84
N ALA A 663 -22.38 -5.50 -1.06
CA ALA A 663 -21.04 -5.73 -1.57
C ALA A 663 -20.93 -7.07 -2.33
N VAL A 664 -21.53 -8.12 -1.81
CA VAL A 664 -21.63 -9.44 -2.49
C VAL A 664 -22.37 -9.31 -3.81
N PHE A 665 -23.50 -8.61 -3.83
CA PHE A 665 -24.25 -8.39 -5.07
C PHE A 665 -23.43 -7.64 -6.13
N PHE A 666 -22.69 -6.60 -5.73
CA PHE A 666 -21.79 -5.89 -6.65
C PHE A 666 -20.73 -6.82 -7.23
N ARG A 667 -20.09 -7.63 -6.38
CA ARG A 667 -19.07 -8.59 -6.83
C ARG A 667 -19.62 -9.65 -7.79
N GLU A 668 -20.77 -10.26 -7.45
CA GLU A 668 -21.28 -11.44 -8.16
C GLU A 668 -22.10 -11.08 -9.40
N SER A 669 -22.73 -9.92 -9.42
CA SER A 669 -23.64 -9.52 -10.50
C SER A 669 -23.12 -8.32 -11.29
N VAL A 670 -22.71 -7.24 -10.62
CA VAL A 670 -22.34 -5.99 -11.31
C VAL A 670 -20.97 -6.09 -11.97
N VAL A 671 -19.94 -6.61 -11.30
CA VAL A 671 -18.58 -6.75 -11.86
C VAL A 671 -18.57 -7.62 -13.11
N PRO A 672 -19.24 -8.80 -13.17
CA PRO A 672 -19.34 -9.56 -14.42
C PRO A 672 -20.06 -8.80 -15.54
N ALA A 673 -21.09 -8.02 -15.23
CA ALA A 673 -21.80 -7.21 -16.21
C ALA A 673 -20.93 -6.04 -16.74
N MET A 674 -20.08 -5.44 -15.91
CA MET A 674 -19.08 -4.47 -16.34
C MET A 674 -18.09 -5.10 -17.35
N LYS A 675 -17.58 -6.30 -17.07
CA LYS A 675 -16.71 -7.05 -17.98
C LYS A 675 -17.41 -7.39 -19.30
N ALA A 676 -18.70 -7.74 -19.24
CA ALA A 676 -19.52 -8.00 -20.42
C ALA A 676 -19.74 -6.75 -21.30
N LEU A 677 -19.91 -5.57 -20.70
CA LEU A 677 -19.99 -4.30 -21.43
C LEU A 677 -18.64 -3.90 -22.04
N ARG A 678 -17.54 -4.09 -21.32
CA ARG A 678 -16.21 -3.77 -21.81
C ARG A 678 -15.85 -4.50 -23.10
N LYS A 679 -16.18 -5.78 -23.20
CA LYS A 679 -15.79 -6.65 -24.32
C LYS A 679 -16.17 -6.09 -25.71
N PRO A 680 -17.45 -5.81 -26.06
CA PRO A 680 -17.81 -5.27 -27.36
C PRO A 680 -17.26 -3.86 -27.59
N VAL A 681 -17.06 -3.06 -26.55
CA VAL A 681 -16.50 -1.72 -26.64
C VAL A 681 -15.01 -1.77 -27.01
N ASP A 682 -14.21 -2.62 -26.37
CA ASP A 682 -12.79 -2.80 -26.70
C ASP A 682 -12.62 -3.34 -28.13
N GLU A 683 -13.54 -4.21 -28.62
CA GLU A 683 -13.55 -4.65 -30.02
C GLU A 683 -13.93 -3.50 -31.00
N LEU A 684 -14.84 -2.60 -30.62
CA LEU A 684 -15.18 -1.41 -31.41
C LEU A 684 -13.98 -0.45 -31.52
N GLU A 685 -13.21 -0.26 -30.45
CA GLU A 685 -12.01 0.57 -30.48
C GLU A 685 -11.00 0.11 -31.56
N MET A 686 -10.91 -1.20 -31.82
CA MET A 686 -10.01 -1.77 -32.81
C MET A 686 -10.41 -1.53 -34.26
N ILE A 687 -11.67 -1.18 -34.53
CA ILE A 687 -12.21 -1.05 -35.90
C ILE A 687 -12.77 0.34 -36.24
N VAL A 688 -13.14 1.13 -35.23
CA VAL A 688 -13.59 2.51 -35.44
C VAL A 688 -12.42 3.39 -35.80
N ASP A 689 -12.63 4.33 -36.72
CA ASP A 689 -11.64 5.33 -37.10
C ASP A 689 -11.08 6.04 -35.87
N LYS A 690 -9.75 6.16 -35.78
CA LYS A 690 -9.07 6.73 -34.62
C LYS A 690 -9.50 8.18 -34.35
N ASP A 691 -9.73 8.97 -35.40
CA ASP A 691 -10.17 10.37 -35.27
C ASP A 691 -11.63 10.49 -34.82
N MET A 692 -12.41 9.41 -34.96
CA MET A 692 -13.80 9.31 -34.49
C MET A 692 -13.92 8.65 -33.11
N TRP A 693 -12.90 7.94 -32.66
CA TRP A 693 -12.90 7.32 -31.33
C TRP A 693 -12.83 8.39 -30.25
N PRO A 694 -13.73 8.38 -29.24
CA PRO A 694 -13.96 9.56 -28.41
C PRO A 694 -12.96 9.76 -27.27
N MET A 695 -11.97 8.90 -27.12
CA MET A 695 -11.02 8.97 -26.01
C MET A 695 -9.62 8.44 -26.38
N PRO A 696 -8.56 8.86 -25.68
CA PRO A 696 -7.22 8.32 -25.87
C PRO A 696 -7.18 6.79 -25.64
N SER A 697 -6.50 6.09 -26.55
CA SER A 697 -6.24 4.66 -26.45
C SER A 697 -5.15 4.33 -25.43
N TYR A 698 -4.94 3.05 -25.13
CA TYR A 698 -3.79 2.61 -24.31
C TYR A 698 -2.46 3.02 -24.93
N GLY A 699 -2.32 2.91 -26.27
CA GLY A 699 -1.13 3.39 -26.98
C GLY A 699 -0.82 4.86 -26.70
N ASP A 700 -1.86 5.71 -26.70
CA ASP A 700 -1.71 7.13 -26.41
C ASP A 700 -1.35 7.39 -24.93
N LEU A 701 -1.83 6.58 -24.00
CA LEU A 701 -1.67 6.78 -22.57
C LEU A 701 -0.33 6.27 -22.03
N ILE A 702 0.14 5.10 -22.46
CA ILE A 702 1.30 4.43 -21.86
C ILE A 702 2.59 4.53 -22.68
N PHE A 703 2.54 4.98 -23.95
CA PHE A 703 3.72 5.12 -24.79
C PHE A 703 4.15 6.57 -25.07
N GLU A 704 3.28 7.54 -24.85
CA GLU A 704 3.54 8.95 -25.17
C GLU A 704 3.80 9.86 -23.95
N VAL A 705 4.37 9.29 -22.88
CA VAL A 705 4.73 10.03 -21.66
C VAL A 705 6.18 10.49 -21.66
#